data_97e921a2800ef173f91d2b842d4c7017
#
_entry.id   97e921a2800ef173f91d2b842d4c7017
#
_cell.length_a   1.000
_cell.length_b   1.000
_cell.length_c   1.000
_cell.angle_alpha   90.00
_cell.angle_beta   90.00
_cell.angle_gamma   90.00
#
_symmetry.space_group_name_H-M   'P 1'
#
loop_
_entity.id
_entity.type
_entity.pdbx_description
1 polymer ?
#
loop_
_entity_poly.entity_id
_entity_poly.type
_entity_poly.pdbx_seq_one_letter_code
_entity_poly.pdbx_strand_id
1 'polypeptide(L)'
;MTIPPFQPLQAEPDFARPSWRQQWAFTRKELRETLRDRRTIITLLAMPLLLYPLLGLGVRYLALQQIAAESPEYRIALQGELEAQWFREVLRRGEFPLERDPFQREAYPQSTRLDPPPAVQILVPTEAGVINLQMYVSRGDADLGVMVDFRDSSLADDLPGAHVELIRRNGSLAGLEAADFVVSRLERVRERQLRDWTQASGLQFALPVTQHTLAIEPERETNALLGLLPLVLLLMTVTGGVYPAIDLTAGERERDTLETLMALPVPRYRLLLAKFVAVVTVTLLTGLMNLLAMSITMYAMQLETLLFGAEGLTAWLVFKLCLVLACFATFYATVLLLITCSARSFKEAQAYLIPLLLVSFSPGLVMLQPGWNLNYLTATLPLLNMLLLAREFLEGTAPLLPAMATGISSGLYAACSLLLAARLFGSDAAGTGSPGGWRDLFARPRATRPLPSFSLATLLLVVTFPLYFIASGLLARVEVSSMGLRLILSGLLTLLLFGLFPLFWLGWQRISFRAALSLNWPRLRAWPGALLLGLWTWPWVFEMVVWLNEFQQAGIATEQFAQVEELLIAWRSVPFPLVLLVLAGLPAVCEELFFRGVLRNGLKEHLGPGFSVVFAALAFGLFHVVVAGGAAPVRVVPSTCLGLVLGWVAWQSGSILPAMLLHALHNATLLSIARYQQELSGWQLGDLETTHLPAGWQVVSAVCMLLGLLLVRSTQRNPNPGHLPIKELAPMR
;
A
#
# COMPACT_ATOMS: atom_id res chain seq x y z
N MET A 1 -54.18 53.05 12.68
CA MET A 1 -52.79 52.57 12.66
C MET A 1 -52.74 51.43 11.63
N THR A 2 -52.28 51.68 10.41
CA THR A 2 -52.16 50.73 9.35
C THR A 2 -50.81 50.03 9.48
N ILE A 3 -50.82 48.72 9.66
CA ILE A 3 -49.63 47.87 9.68
C ILE A 3 -49.02 47.86 8.27
N PRO A 4 -47.71 48.19 8.09
CA PRO A 4 -47.08 48.13 6.78
C PRO A 4 -47.01 46.69 6.27
N PRO A 5 -47.12 46.50 4.95
CA PRO A 5 -47.09 45.14 4.35
C PRO A 5 -45.75 44.49 4.60
N PHE A 6 -45.81 43.21 4.98
CA PHE A 6 -44.68 42.30 5.15
C PHE A 6 -43.83 42.29 3.87
N GLN A 7 -42.64 42.85 3.92
CA GLN A 7 -41.66 42.64 2.82
C GLN A 7 -41.23 41.18 2.86
N PRO A 8 -41.28 40.45 1.72
CA PRO A 8 -40.75 39.10 1.68
C PRO A 8 -39.24 39.16 1.98
N LEU A 9 -38.81 38.34 2.92
CA LEU A 9 -37.41 38.12 3.23
C LEU A 9 -36.63 37.97 1.92
N GLN A 10 -35.70 38.88 1.69
CA GLN A 10 -34.79 38.84 0.54
C GLN A 10 -34.22 37.44 0.41
N ALA A 11 -34.19 36.92 -0.82
CA ALA A 11 -33.59 35.67 -1.19
C ALA A 11 -32.24 35.50 -0.47
N GLU A 12 -32.02 34.31 0.10
CA GLU A 12 -30.72 33.99 0.72
C GLU A 12 -29.59 34.51 -0.16
N PRO A 13 -28.64 35.26 0.38
CA PRO A 13 -27.56 35.79 -0.44
C PRO A 13 -26.89 34.63 -1.13
N ASP A 14 -26.86 34.71 -2.45
CA ASP A 14 -26.13 33.78 -3.31
C ASP A 14 -24.66 33.85 -2.86
N PHE A 15 -24.25 32.92 -1.96
CA PHE A 15 -22.90 32.89 -1.42
C PHE A 15 -21.98 32.63 -2.60
N ALA A 16 -21.45 33.69 -3.20
CA ALA A 16 -20.47 33.66 -4.25
C ALA A 16 -19.44 32.58 -3.89
N ARG A 17 -19.28 31.58 -4.78
CA ARG A 17 -18.37 30.43 -4.56
C ARG A 17 -17.03 31.01 -4.08
N PRO A 18 -16.65 30.83 -2.82
CA PRO A 18 -15.49 31.50 -2.26
C PRO A 18 -14.26 31.12 -3.06
N SER A 19 -13.48 32.11 -3.48
CA SER A 19 -12.34 31.96 -4.37
C SER A 19 -11.22 31.15 -3.70
N TRP A 20 -10.38 30.47 -4.48
CA TRP A 20 -9.16 29.80 -4.02
C TRP A 20 -8.25 30.76 -3.22
N ARG A 21 -8.26 32.06 -3.52
CA ARG A 21 -7.52 33.09 -2.78
C ARG A 21 -7.98 33.22 -1.34
N GLN A 22 -9.27 33.09 -1.07
CA GLN A 22 -9.81 33.12 0.30
C GLN A 22 -9.42 31.86 1.07
N GLN A 23 -9.52 30.69 0.44
CA GLN A 23 -9.08 29.44 1.06
C GLN A 23 -7.60 29.50 1.44
N TRP A 24 -6.76 30.00 0.54
CA TRP A 24 -5.32 30.17 0.79
C TRP A 24 -5.05 31.19 1.93
N ALA A 25 -5.82 32.27 2.02
CA ALA A 25 -5.67 33.24 3.11
C ALA A 25 -5.95 32.61 4.50
N PHE A 26 -7.00 31.77 4.61
CA PHE A 26 -7.28 31.00 5.83
C PHE A 26 -6.15 30.01 6.14
N THR A 27 -5.74 29.23 5.18
CA THR A 27 -4.66 28.26 5.35
C THR A 27 -3.36 28.93 5.80
N ARG A 28 -3.00 30.08 5.19
CA ARG A 28 -1.80 30.85 5.54
C ARG A 28 -1.89 31.42 6.96
N LYS A 29 -3.08 31.84 7.40
CA LYS A 29 -3.29 32.30 8.78
C LYS A 29 -3.01 31.16 9.76
N GLU A 30 -3.69 30.02 9.60
CA GLU A 30 -3.54 28.86 10.48
C GLU A 30 -2.08 28.37 10.53
N LEU A 31 -1.43 28.27 9.35
CA LEU A 31 -0.05 27.84 9.26
C LEU A 31 0.94 28.79 9.95
N ARG A 32 0.74 30.12 9.80
CA ARG A 32 1.56 31.10 10.49
C ARG A 32 1.40 31.05 12.01
N GLU A 33 0.18 30.84 12.49
CA GLU A 33 -0.11 30.73 13.92
C GLU A 33 0.59 29.49 14.49
N THR A 34 0.46 28.35 13.85
CA THR A 34 1.06 27.09 14.28
C THR A 34 2.60 27.12 14.23
N LEU A 35 3.21 27.69 13.17
CA LEU A 35 4.67 27.78 13.03
C LEU A 35 5.31 28.89 13.89
N ARG A 36 4.52 29.75 14.52
CA ARG A 36 5.02 30.74 15.51
C ARG A 36 5.05 30.19 16.93
N ASP A 37 4.35 29.09 17.18
CA ASP A 37 4.33 28.50 18.52
C ASP A 37 5.68 27.85 18.85
N ARG A 38 6.31 28.35 19.93
CA ARG A 38 7.63 27.88 20.40
C ARG A 38 7.63 26.38 20.73
N ARG A 39 6.51 25.86 21.27
CA ARG A 39 6.40 24.45 21.65
C ARG A 39 6.45 23.56 20.41
N THR A 40 5.73 23.93 19.37
CA THR A 40 5.75 23.24 18.07
C THR A 40 7.15 23.24 17.45
N ILE A 41 7.87 24.37 17.49
CA ILE A 41 9.24 24.43 16.95
C ILE A 41 10.23 23.62 17.78
N ILE A 42 10.12 23.66 19.10
CA ILE A 42 11.02 22.86 19.98
C ILE A 42 10.82 21.37 19.75
N THR A 43 9.58 20.89 19.71
CA THR A 43 9.30 19.47 19.43
C THR A 43 9.78 19.05 18.03
N LEU A 44 9.61 19.91 17.04
CA LEU A 44 10.03 19.66 15.66
C LEU A 44 11.55 19.51 15.51
N LEU A 45 12.33 20.30 16.24
CA LEU A 45 13.80 20.35 16.10
C LEU A 45 14.53 19.55 17.18
N ALA A 46 14.16 19.71 18.46
CA ALA A 46 14.93 19.15 19.57
C ALA A 46 14.76 17.63 19.67
N MET A 47 13.53 17.12 19.47
CA MET A 47 13.30 15.67 19.57
C MET A 47 14.10 14.83 18.58
N PRO A 48 14.11 15.13 17.26
CA PRO A 48 14.91 14.37 16.32
C PRO A 48 16.42 14.43 16.62
N LEU A 49 16.93 15.65 16.94
CA LEU A 49 18.35 15.87 17.18
C LEU A 49 18.88 15.16 18.44
N LEU A 50 18.04 14.90 19.42
CA LEU A 50 18.43 14.18 20.64
C LEU A 50 18.19 12.67 20.52
N LEU A 51 17.05 12.27 19.96
CA LEU A 51 16.61 10.87 19.97
C LEU A 51 17.44 9.99 19.03
N TYR A 52 17.67 10.44 17.78
CA TYR A 52 18.36 9.59 16.79
C TYR A 52 19.83 9.33 17.12
N PRO A 53 20.64 10.30 17.58
CA PRO A 53 21.99 10.00 18.08
C PRO A 53 21.98 9.04 19.27
N LEU A 54 21.04 9.18 20.21
CA LEU A 54 20.92 8.29 21.35
C LEU A 54 20.55 6.86 20.92
N LEU A 55 19.59 6.70 19.99
CA LEU A 55 19.25 5.41 19.41
C LEU A 55 20.41 4.81 18.63
N GLY A 56 21.12 5.61 17.84
CA GLY A 56 22.29 5.16 17.10
C GLY A 56 23.41 4.64 18.01
N LEU A 57 23.66 5.33 19.13
CA LEU A 57 24.60 4.85 20.16
C LEU A 57 24.11 3.53 20.78
N GLY A 58 22.81 3.40 21.06
CA GLY A 58 22.22 2.17 21.57
C GLY A 58 22.37 1.00 20.61
N VAL A 59 22.06 1.20 19.33
CA VAL A 59 22.23 0.18 18.28
C VAL A 59 23.70 -0.22 18.15
N ARG A 60 24.58 0.74 18.09
CA ARG A 60 26.03 0.47 18.02
C ARG A 60 26.54 -0.28 19.24
N TYR A 61 26.08 0.09 20.43
CA TYR A 61 26.45 -0.60 21.68
C TYR A 61 25.97 -2.06 21.70
N LEU A 62 24.72 -2.31 21.28
CA LEU A 62 24.16 -3.65 21.19
C LEU A 62 24.90 -4.49 20.14
N ALA A 63 25.19 -3.92 18.98
CA ALA A 63 25.99 -4.58 17.95
C ALA A 63 27.40 -4.96 18.47
N LEU A 64 28.06 -4.05 19.17
CA LEU A 64 29.36 -4.34 19.79
C LEU A 64 29.28 -5.37 20.93
N GLN A 65 28.18 -5.41 21.69
CA GLN A 65 27.99 -6.44 22.72
C GLN A 65 27.73 -7.84 22.12
N GLN A 66 26.98 -7.93 21.03
CA GLN A 66 26.82 -9.20 20.31
C GLN A 66 28.14 -9.74 19.80
N ILE A 67 29.01 -8.85 19.30
CA ILE A 67 30.37 -9.20 18.85
C ILE A 67 31.26 -9.63 20.05
N ALA A 68 31.09 -9.00 21.22
CA ALA A 68 31.92 -9.28 22.39
C ALA A 68 31.46 -10.48 23.21
N ALA A 69 30.19 -10.91 23.09
CA ALA A 69 29.62 -12.00 23.89
C ALA A 69 29.89 -13.40 23.32
N GLU A 70 30.23 -13.50 22.05
CA GLU A 70 30.59 -14.75 21.38
C GLU A 70 32.07 -14.64 20.97
N SER A 71 32.94 -15.53 21.51
CA SER A 71 34.18 -15.82 20.78
C SER A 71 33.74 -16.25 19.39
N PRO A 72 34.11 -15.50 18.32
CA PRO A 72 33.50 -15.68 17.03
C PRO A 72 33.79 -17.09 16.53
N GLU A 73 32.78 -17.93 16.47
CA GLU A 73 32.82 -19.21 15.81
C GLU A 73 32.28 -19.02 14.42
N TYR A 74 33.20 -18.93 13.44
CA TYR A 74 32.80 -18.73 12.04
C TYR A 74 32.44 -20.07 11.42
N ARG A 75 31.20 -20.21 10.95
CA ARG A 75 30.72 -21.36 10.17
C ARG A 75 30.97 -21.09 8.71
N ILE A 76 31.97 -21.80 8.14
CA ILE A 76 32.41 -21.61 6.77
C ILE A 76 32.07 -22.85 5.96
N ALA A 77 31.21 -22.69 4.93
CA ALA A 77 30.84 -23.78 4.04
C ALA A 77 31.74 -23.83 2.80
N LEU A 78 32.18 -25.03 2.42
CA LEU A 78 32.96 -25.32 1.22
C LEU A 78 32.23 -26.29 0.32
N GLN A 79 32.55 -26.28 -0.99
CA GLN A 79 31.85 -27.05 -2.00
C GLN A 79 32.16 -28.56 -1.96
N GLY A 80 33.29 -28.97 -1.38
CA GLY A 80 33.68 -30.37 -1.29
C GLY A 80 34.81 -30.61 -0.25
N GLU A 81 35.12 -31.85 0.03
CA GLU A 81 36.11 -32.25 1.04
C GLU A 81 37.54 -31.91 0.61
N LEU A 82 37.83 -31.92 -0.70
CA LEU A 82 39.15 -31.59 -1.23
C LEU A 82 39.47 -30.10 -1.06
N GLU A 83 38.50 -29.26 -1.33
CA GLU A 83 38.53 -27.81 -1.11
C GLU A 83 38.62 -27.50 0.41
N ALA A 84 37.93 -28.27 1.24
CA ALA A 84 38.00 -28.14 2.68
C ALA A 84 39.38 -28.48 3.26
N GLN A 85 40.05 -29.50 2.71
CA GLN A 85 41.42 -29.83 3.11
C GLN A 85 42.41 -28.73 2.70
N TRP A 86 42.31 -28.24 1.47
CA TRP A 86 43.12 -27.10 1.02
C TRP A 86 42.88 -25.84 1.91
N PHE A 87 41.65 -25.55 2.20
CA PHE A 87 41.29 -24.39 3.00
C PHE A 87 41.78 -24.49 4.45
N ARG A 88 41.73 -25.68 5.08
CA ARG A 88 42.32 -25.93 6.40
C ARG A 88 43.82 -25.63 6.41
N GLU A 89 44.53 -26.01 5.33
CA GLU A 89 45.96 -25.74 5.21
C GLU A 89 46.23 -24.24 5.00
N VAL A 90 45.40 -23.54 4.24
CA VAL A 90 45.46 -22.07 4.09
C VAL A 90 45.26 -21.37 5.44
N LEU A 91 44.28 -21.79 6.23
CA LEU A 91 44.04 -21.23 7.56
C LEU A 91 45.24 -21.47 8.48
N ARG A 92 45.80 -22.69 8.48
CA ARG A 92 46.96 -23.07 9.27
C ARG A 92 48.21 -22.25 8.89
N ARG A 93 48.53 -22.14 7.59
CA ARG A 93 49.68 -21.37 7.10
C ARG A 93 49.51 -19.86 7.33
N GLY A 94 48.27 -19.37 7.27
CA GLY A 94 47.93 -17.95 7.54
C GLY A 94 47.91 -17.57 9.00
N GLU A 95 48.11 -18.51 9.96
CA GLU A 95 47.95 -18.25 11.41
C GLU A 95 49.11 -17.43 11.99
N PHE A 96 50.33 -17.69 11.56
CA PHE A 96 51.49 -17.04 12.13
C PHE A 96 51.79 -15.68 11.45
N PRO A 97 52.03 -14.63 12.21
CA PRO A 97 52.52 -13.37 11.64
C PRO A 97 53.89 -13.58 11.02
N LEU A 98 54.11 -12.96 9.85
CA LEU A 98 55.44 -12.89 9.25
C LEU A 98 56.34 -12.18 10.24
N GLU A 99 57.58 -12.71 10.49
CA GLU A 99 58.63 -11.96 11.19
C GLU A 99 58.87 -10.63 10.48
N ARG A 100 58.47 -9.55 11.15
CA ARG A 100 58.50 -8.21 10.56
C ARG A 100 59.92 -7.69 10.47
N ASP A 101 60.26 -7.20 9.28
CA ASP A 101 61.44 -6.34 9.08
C ASP A 101 61.35 -5.14 10.07
N PRO A 102 62.41 -4.85 10.84
CA PRO A 102 62.41 -3.76 11.84
C PRO A 102 62.04 -2.38 11.29
N PHE A 103 62.16 -2.15 9.98
CA PHE A 103 61.85 -0.89 9.32
C PHE A 103 60.38 -0.67 8.98
N GLN A 104 59.51 -1.68 9.08
CA GLN A 104 58.08 -1.54 8.76
C GLN A 104 57.16 -1.41 10.00
N ARG A 105 57.72 -1.22 11.20
CA ARG A 105 56.94 -1.10 12.45
C ARG A 105 56.04 0.13 12.54
N GLU A 106 56.25 1.17 11.72
CA GLU A 106 55.53 2.44 11.83
C GLU A 106 54.30 2.56 10.94
N ALA A 107 54.08 1.66 9.98
CA ALA A 107 53.05 1.85 8.95
C ALA A 107 51.67 1.21 9.26
N TYR A 108 51.53 0.34 10.26
CA TYR A 108 50.24 -0.26 10.62
C TYR A 108 49.98 -0.13 12.12
N PRO A 109 48.82 0.43 12.54
CA PRO A 109 48.47 0.51 13.97
C PRO A 109 48.30 -0.89 14.56
N GLN A 110 48.69 -1.05 15.83
CA GLN A 110 48.62 -2.29 16.59
C GLN A 110 47.22 -2.74 16.97
N SER A 111 46.22 -2.53 16.12
CA SER A 111 44.87 -2.94 16.38
C SER A 111 44.59 -4.21 15.60
N THR A 112 44.83 -5.33 16.20
CA THR A 112 44.00 -6.54 16.16
C THR A 112 44.75 -7.73 16.73
N ARG A 113 45.06 -7.70 18.05
CA ARG A 113 45.09 -8.95 18.79
C ARG A 113 43.65 -9.31 19.11
N LEU A 114 43.04 -10.12 18.24
CA LEU A 114 41.93 -10.96 18.66
C LEU A 114 42.53 -12.08 19.52
N ASP A 115 42.48 -11.97 20.81
CA ASP A 115 42.82 -13.03 21.75
C ASP A 115 41.48 -13.59 22.32
N PRO A 116 41.17 -14.84 22.13
CA PRO A 116 41.79 -15.93 21.36
C PRO A 116 41.41 -15.91 19.89
N PRO A 117 42.14 -16.66 19.00
CA PRO A 117 41.80 -16.76 17.60
C PRO A 117 40.37 -17.35 17.45
N PRO A 118 39.56 -16.80 16.51
CA PRO A 118 38.19 -17.27 16.33
C PRO A 118 38.16 -18.77 16.02
N ALA A 119 37.24 -19.50 16.62
CA ALA A 119 36.97 -20.89 16.26
C ALA A 119 36.37 -20.91 14.84
N VAL A 120 36.87 -21.79 13.98
CA VAL A 120 36.37 -21.95 12.61
C VAL A 120 35.77 -23.33 12.48
N GLN A 121 34.45 -23.41 12.24
CA GLN A 121 33.76 -24.64 11.89
C GLN A 121 33.64 -24.73 10.37
N ILE A 122 34.27 -25.75 9.80
CA ILE A 122 34.21 -26.00 8.37
C ILE A 122 33.05 -26.97 8.08
N LEU A 123 32.10 -26.53 7.27
CA LEU A 123 30.94 -27.27 6.84
C LEU A 123 31.11 -27.73 5.38
N VAL A 124 30.93 -29.02 5.13
CA VAL A 124 30.91 -29.56 3.76
C VAL A 124 29.50 -30.10 3.48
N PRO A 125 28.70 -29.47 2.59
CA PRO A 125 27.38 -29.98 2.24
C PRO A 125 27.45 -31.39 1.68
N THR A 126 26.48 -32.23 2.00
CA THR A 126 26.43 -33.65 1.61
C THR A 126 26.22 -33.83 0.11
N GLU A 127 25.67 -32.84 -0.58
CA GLU A 127 25.52 -32.78 -2.03
C GLU A 127 26.43 -31.69 -2.61
N ALA A 128 27.40 -32.07 -3.40
CA ALA A 128 28.36 -31.13 -3.99
C ALA A 128 27.71 -30.24 -5.05
N GLY A 129 27.94 -28.92 -4.97
CA GLY A 129 27.57 -27.97 -6.01
C GLY A 129 27.46 -26.52 -5.54
N VAL A 130 27.66 -25.58 -6.46
CA VAL A 130 27.61 -24.11 -6.22
C VAL A 130 26.22 -23.68 -5.72
N ILE A 131 25.17 -24.29 -6.23
CA ILE A 131 23.77 -24.00 -5.86
C ILE A 131 23.54 -24.33 -4.37
N ASN A 132 24.12 -25.41 -3.86
CA ASN A 132 23.98 -25.82 -2.47
C ASN A 132 24.74 -24.87 -1.52
N LEU A 133 25.89 -24.35 -1.93
CA LEU A 133 26.69 -23.42 -1.15
C LEU A 133 25.95 -22.08 -0.94
N GLN A 134 25.38 -21.55 -2.02
CA GLN A 134 24.55 -20.33 -1.97
C GLN A 134 23.32 -20.55 -1.07
N MET A 135 22.69 -21.71 -1.12
CA MET A 135 21.54 -22.06 -0.30
C MET A 135 21.89 -22.14 1.21
N TYR A 136 23.04 -22.72 1.55
CA TYR A 136 23.53 -22.78 2.95
C TYR A 136 23.77 -21.38 3.53
N VAL A 137 24.36 -20.48 2.74
CA VAL A 137 24.62 -19.11 3.16
C VAL A 137 23.30 -18.31 3.24
N SER A 138 22.39 -18.49 2.30
CA SER A 138 21.11 -17.78 2.27
C SER A 138 20.20 -18.19 3.45
N ARG A 139 20.21 -19.47 3.84
CA ARG A 139 19.45 -20.01 4.99
C ARG A 139 20.04 -19.64 6.35
N GLY A 140 21.30 -19.18 6.39
CA GLY A 140 21.99 -18.91 7.65
C GLY A 140 22.63 -20.14 8.31
N ASP A 141 22.68 -21.28 7.60
CA ASP A 141 23.37 -22.49 8.07
C ASP A 141 24.89 -22.31 8.10
N ALA A 142 25.41 -21.42 7.23
CA ALA A 142 26.79 -20.97 7.22
C ALA A 142 26.89 -19.44 7.20
N ASP A 143 27.93 -18.88 7.82
CA ASP A 143 28.18 -17.44 7.84
C ASP A 143 28.86 -16.96 6.57
N LEU A 144 29.70 -17.83 5.97
CA LEU A 144 30.44 -17.61 4.73
C LEU A 144 30.50 -18.87 3.90
N GLY A 145 30.27 -18.74 2.58
CA GLY A 145 30.57 -19.76 1.58
C GLY A 145 31.92 -19.48 0.93
N VAL A 146 32.74 -20.48 0.77
CA VAL A 146 34.03 -20.37 0.09
C VAL A 146 34.06 -21.36 -1.09
N MET A 147 34.05 -20.82 -2.30
CA MET A 147 34.21 -21.57 -3.52
C MET A 147 35.67 -21.54 -3.96
N VAL A 148 36.26 -22.71 -4.18
CA VAL A 148 37.65 -22.84 -4.55
C VAL A 148 37.73 -23.53 -5.92
N ASP A 149 38.36 -22.90 -6.88
CA ASP A 149 38.61 -23.43 -8.22
C ASP A 149 40.12 -23.57 -8.41
N PHE A 150 40.57 -24.84 -8.52
CA PHE A 150 41.97 -25.13 -8.70
C PHE A 150 42.39 -24.88 -10.13
N ARG A 151 43.38 -23.99 -10.33
CA ARG A 151 44.04 -23.81 -11.63
C ARG A 151 45.12 -24.91 -11.79
N ASP A 152 45.20 -25.46 -12.98
CA ASP A 152 46.27 -26.43 -13.34
C ASP A 152 47.64 -25.85 -12.93
N SER A 153 48.16 -26.34 -11.83
CA SER A 153 49.46 -25.93 -11.31
C SER A 153 50.48 -27.00 -11.61
N SER A 154 51.26 -26.81 -12.66
CA SER A 154 52.48 -27.56 -12.95
C SER A 154 53.65 -27.18 -12.01
N LEU A 155 53.40 -26.52 -10.92
CA LEU A 155 54.40 -26.03 -9.97
C LEU A 155 54.44 -26.95 -8.74
N ALA A 156 55.61 -27.43 -8.43
CA ALA A 156 55.95 -28.36 -7.35
C ALA A 156 55.83 -27.73 -5.93
N ASP A 157 54.73 -27.09 -5.65
CA ASP A 157 54.46 -26.52 -4.32
C ASP A 157 53.43 -27.35 -3.56
N ASP A 158 53.65 -27.51 -2.26
CA ASP A 158 52.79 -28.24 -1.33
C ASP A 158 51.34 -27.67 -1.23
N LEU A 159 51.07 -26.50 -1.85
CA LEU A 159 49.75 -25.86 -1.88
C LEU A 159 49.43 -25.44 -3.33
N PRO A 160 48.48 -26.04 -4.03
CA PRO A 160 48.14 -25.63 -5.38
C PRO A 160 47.50 -24.23 -5.41
N GLY A 161 47.80 -23.48 -6.47
CA GLY A 161 47.18 -22.21 -6.72
C GLY A 161 45.68 -22.35 -6.98
N ALA A 162 44.87 -21.49 -6.40
CA ALA A 162 43.42 -21.55 -6.52
C ALA A 162 42.81 -20.16 -6.74
N HIS A 163 41.70 -20.13 -7.46
CA HIS A 163 40.80 -19.02 -7.51
C HIS A 163 39.78 -19.17 -6.40
N VAL A 164 39.67 -18.17 -5.52
CA VAL A 164 38.78 -18.23 -4.36
C VAL A 164 37.69 -17.19 -4.51
N GLU A 165 36.45 -17.64 -4.51
CA GLU A 165 35.27 -16.78 -4.51
C GLU A 165 34.56 -16.88 -3.14
N LEU A 166 34.34 -15.74 -2.51
CA LEU A 166 33.72 -15.64 -1.19
C LEU A 166 32.26 -15.26 -1.36
N ILE A 167 31.38 -16.09 -0.83
CA ILE A 167 29.93 -15.96 -0.91
C ILE A 167 29.42 -15.58 0.49
N ARG A 168 28.89 -14.40 0.64
CA ARG A 168 28.35 -13.92 1.91
C ARG A 168 26.93 -13.39 1.79
N ARG A 169 26.18 -13.43 2.87
CA ARG A 169 24.85 -12.85 2.97
C ARG A 169 24.95 -11.32 3.16
N ASN A 170 24.21 -10.54 2.37
CA ASN A 170 24.12 -9.10 2.55
C ASN A 170 23.50 -8.77 3.93
N GLY A 171 24.11 -7.81 4.66
CA GLY A 171 23.64 -7.41 5.97
C GLY A 171 24.00 -8.38 7.13
N SER A 172 24.71 -9.47 6.88
CA SER A 172 25.25 -10.34 7.93
C SER A 172 26.58 -9.79 8.45
N LEU A 173 26.63 -9.38 9.71
CA LEU A 173 27.86 -8.93 10.36
C LEU A 173 28.85 -10.09 10.51
N ALA A 174 28.37 -11.26 10.96
CA ALA A 174 29.18 -12.47 11.06
C ALA A 174 29.77 -12.87 9.69
N GLY A 175 28.97 -12.76 8.60
CA GLY A 175 29.45 -13.02 7.25
C GLY A 175 30.51 -12.01 6.77
N LEU A 176 30.40 -10.73 7.16
CA LEU A 176 31.41 -9.72 6.86
C LEU A 176 32.73 -10.00 7.60
N GLU A 177 32.64 -10.27 8.89
CA GLU A 177 33.81 -10.56 9.73
C GLU A 177 34.50 -11.86 9.34
N ALA A 178 33.71 -12.91 9.03
CA ALA A 178 34.24 -14.16 8.50
C ALA A 178 34.95 -13.95 7.16
N ALA A 179 34.40 -13.12 6.27
CA ALA A 179 35.05 -12.78 4.99
C ALA A 179 36.36 -12.02 5.21
N ASP A 180 36.37 -11.00 6.04
CA ASP A 180 37.59 -10.21 6.37
C ASP A 180 38.66 -11.11 7.03
N PHE A 181 38.24 -12.02 7.90
CA PHE A 181 39.13 -13.01 8.50
C PHE A 181 39.77 -13.90 7.44
N VAL A 182 38.98 -14.47 6.54
CA VAL A 182 39.46 -15.35 5.45
C VAL A 182 40.38 -14.59 4.51
N VAL A 183 39.98 -13.38 4.09
CA VAL A 183 40.81 -12.51 3.23
C VAL A 183 42.19 -12.24 3.87
N SER A 184 42.20 -11.88 5.16
CA SER A 184 43.43 -11.65 5.89
C SER A 184 44.36 -12.88 5.94
N ARG A 185 43.77 -14.08 5.99
CA ARG A 185 44.52 -15.35 5.97
C ARG A 185 45.07 -15.65 4.56
N LEU A 186 44.26 -15.46 3.52
CA LEU A 186 44.67 -15.62 2.13
C LEU A 186 45.79 -14.67 1.73
N GLU A 187 45.71 -13.39 2.13
CA GLU A 187 46.75 -12.40 1.88
C GLU A 187 48.06 -12.78 2.53
N ARG A 188 48.06 -13.27 3.77
CA ARG A 188 49.28 -13.73 4.45
C ARG A 188 49.94 -14.93 3.76
N VAL A 189 49.13 -15.87 3.31
CA VAL A 189 49.63 -17.03 2.55
C VAL A 189 50.24 -16.58 1.22
N ARG A 190 49.57 -15.67 0.52
CA ARG A 190 50.05 -15.08 -0.74
C ARG A 190 51.38 -14.31 -0.55
N GLU A 191 51.48 -13.53 0.52
CA GLU A 191 52.74 -12.81 0.81
C GLU A 191 53.91 -13.76 1.11
N ARG A 192 53.67 -14.88 1.80
CA ARG A 192 54.67 -15.93 2.03
C ARG A 192 55.11 -16.57 0.73
N GLN A 193 54.19 -17.02 -0.07
CA GLN A 193 54.51 -17.64 -1.38
C GLN A 193 55.27 -16.67 -2.26
N LEU A 194 54.93 -15.39 -2.27
CA LEU A 194 55.69 -14.34 -2.98
C LEU A 194 57.12 -14.17 -2.46
N ARG A 195 57.36 -14.23 -1.14
CA ARG A 195 58.71 -14.18 -0.56
C ARG A 195 59.52 -15.39 -0.89
N ASP A 196 58.95 -16.57 -0.73
CA ASP A 196 59.65 -17.83 -1.04
C ASP A 196 60.07 -17.87 -2.49
N TRP A 197 59.23 -17.39 -3.41
CA TRP A 197 59.51 -17.28 -4.84
C TRP A 197 60.54 -16.20 -5.17
N THR A 198 60.52 -15.04 -4.53
CA THR A 198 61.53 -13.98 -4.72
C THR A 198 62.90 -14.41 -4.26
N GLN A 199 62.97 -15.22 -3.22
CA GLN A 199 64.25 -15.82 -2.76
C GLN A 199 64.77 -16.95 -3.65
N ALA A 200 63.85 -17.70 -4.34
CA ALA A 200 64.23 -18.89 -5.08
C ALA A 200 64.60 -18.65 -6.58
N SER A 201 64.01 -17.64 -7.26
CA SER A 201 64.08 -17.64 -8.72
C SER A 201 64.30 -16.36 -9.48
N GLY A 202 64.25 -15.19 -8.92
CA GLY A 202 64.48 -13.93 -9.63
C GLY A 202 63.59 -13.61 -10.84
N LEU A 203 62.43 -14.30 -11.03
CA LEU A 203 61.60 -14.25 -12.24
C LEU A 203 60.15 -13.80 -11.97
N GLN A 204 59.48 -13.36 -13.04
CA GLN A 204 58.19 -12.75 -13.09
C GLN A 204 57.03 -13.62 -12.54
N PHE A 205 56.13 -13.01 -11.79
CA PHE A 205 55.09 -13.68 -10.98
C PHE A 205 53.70 -13.71 -11.62
N ALA A 206 53.10 -14.93 -11.62
CA ALA A 206 51.64 -15.05 -11.58
C ALA A 206 51.21 -15.21 -10.12
N LEU A 207 50.24 -14.39 -9.65
CA LEU A 207 49.73 -14.48 -8.29
C LEU A 207 49.02 -15.80 -8.08
N PRO A 208 49.42 -16.66 -7.12
CA PRO A 208 48.90 -18.02 -6.98
C PRO A 208 47.50 -18.09 -6.46
N VAL A 209 47.00 -17.01 -5.81
CA VAL A 209 45.63 -16.94 -5.29
C VAL A 209 44.98 -15.63 -5.74
N THR A 210 43.80 -15.74 -6.36
CA THR A 210 42.90 -14.62 -6.67
C THR A 210 41.62 -14.77 -5.90
N GLN A 211 41.06 -13.69 -5.43
CA GLN A 211 39.82 -13.68 -4.65
C GLN A 211 38.78 -12.72 -5.23
N HIS A 212 37.53 -13.14 -5.23
CA HIS A 212 36.38 -12.30 -5.50
C HIS A 212 35.33 -12.49 -4.40
N THR A 213 34.66 -11.44 -4.00
CA THR A 213 33.57 -11.50 -3.02
C THR A 213 32.24 -11.34 -3.74
N LEU A 214 31.40 -12.36 -3.71
CA LEU A 214 30.03 -12.34 -4.21
C LEU A 214 29.09 -12.10 -3.04
N ALA A 215 28.38 -10.98 -3.05
CA ALA A 215 27.36 -10.70 -2.06
C ALA A 215 26.01 -11.31 -2.54
N ILE A 216 25.44 -12.21 -1.76
CA ILE A 216 24.13 -12.82 -2.03
C ILE A 216 23.06 -12.11 -1.21
N GLU A 217 21.92 -11.82 -1.85
CA GLU A 217 20.76 -11.35 -1.14
C GLU A 217 20.20 -12.46 -0.24
N PRO A 218 19.89 -12.15 1.04
CA PRO A 218 19.39 -13.15 1.96
C PRO A 218 17.99 -13.64 1.54
N GLU A 219 17.74 -14.94 1.62
CA GLU A 219 16.40 -15.48 1.59
C GLU A 219 15.69 -15.00 2.88
N ARG A 220 15.02 -13.86 2.80
CA ARG A 220 14.02 -13.27 3.71
C ARG A 220 14.20 -13.43 5.25
N GLU A 221 15.39 -13.44 5.79
CA GLU A 221 15.54 -13.14 7.21
C GLU A 221 15.51 -11.63 7.41
N THR A 222 14.38 -11.13 7.89
CA THR A 222 14.19 -9.71 8.18
C THR A 222 15.11 -9.30 9.32
N ASN A 223 16.08 -8.44 9.05
CA ASN A 223 16.85 -7.79 10.11
C ASN A 223 15.88 -7.03 11.02
N ALA A 224 15.69 -7.51 12.26
CA ALA A 224 14.79 -6.88 13.23
C ALA A 224 15.11 -5.39 13.42
N LEU A 225 16.37 -4.99 13.26
CA LEU A 225 16.82 -3.60 13.31
C LEU A 225 16.27 -2.76 12.15
N LEU A 226 16.19 -3.31 10.92
CA LEU A 226 15.57 -2.59 9.78
C LEU A 226 14.07 -2.39 10.01
N GLY A 227 13.41 -3.30 10.72
CA GLY A 227 12.01 -3.15 11.11
C GLY A 227 11.76 -2.05 12.15
N LEU A 228 12.71 -1.78 13.04
CA LEU A 228 12.58 -0.74 14.06
C LEU A 228 12.68 0.69 13.46
N LEU A 229 13.45 0.89 12.41
CA LEU A 229 13.65 2.22 11.81
C LEU A 229 12.35 2.87 11.33
N PRO A 230 11.49 2.21 10.52
CA PRO A 230 10.20 2.75 10.12
C PRO A 230 9.28 3.03 11.31
N LEU A 231 9.27 2.13 12.31
CA LEU A 231 8.45 2.30 13.50
C LEU A 231 8.81 3.60 14.24
N VAL A 232 10.10 3.80 14.52
CA VAL A 232 10.56 5.01 15.21
C VAL A 232 10.30 6.24 14.36
N LEU A 233 10.61 6.20 13.05
CA LEU A 233 10.41 7.31 12.12
C LEU A 233 8.94 7.76 12.07
N LEU A 234 8.02 6.82 11.85
CA LEU A 234 6.59 7.14 11.73
C LEU A 234 5.99 7.58 13.08
N LEU A 235 6.38 6.92 14.16
CA LEU A 235 5.87 7.27 15.49
C LEU A 235 6.35 8.67 15.95
N MET A 236 7.61 9.01 15.68
CA MET A 236 8.11 10.35 15.98
C MET A 236 7.48 11.42 15.09
N THR A 237 7.08 11.07 13.87
CA THR A 237 6.35 11.98 12.98
C THR A 237 4.99 12.39 13.59
N VAL A 238 4.31 11.49 14.29
CA VAL A 238 3.03 11.78 14.96
C VAL A 238 3.15 12.89 15.98
N THR A 239 4.23 12.92 16.76
CA THR A 239 4.41 13.88 17.85
C THR A 239 4.33 15.34 17.37
N GLY A 240 4.75 15.62 16.14
CA GLY A 240 4.68 16.96 15.54
C GLY A 240 3.26 17.43 15.25
N GLY A 241 2.33 16.51 14.96
CA GLY A 241 0.94 16.84 14.62
C GLY A 241 0.00 16.95 15.83
N VAL A 242 0.35 16.32 16.96
CA VAL A 242 -0.52 16.23 18.14
C VAL A 242 -0.90 17.62 18.69
N TYR A 243 0.09 18.43 18.99
CA TYR A 243 -0.14 19.75 19.57
C TYR A 243 -0.91 20.68 18.63
N PRO A 244 -0.52 20.84 17.35
CA PRO A 244 -1.30 21.64 16.39
C PRO A 244 -2.75 21.19 16.23
N ALA A 245 -3.00 19.87 16.20
CA ALA A 245 -4.36 19.35 16.07
C ALA A 245 -5.23 19.72 17.28
N ILE A 246 -4.69 19.63 18.50
CA ILE A 246 -5.42 20.03 19.72
C ILE A 246 -5.65 21.54 19.73
N ASP A 247 -4.62 22.34 19.48
CA ASP A 247 -4.69 23.79 19.59
C ASP A 247 -5.66 24.41 18.59
N LEU A 248 -5.64 23.95 17.34
CA LEU A 248 -6.51 24.41 16.26
C LEU A 248 -7.97 23.92 16.37
N THR A 249 -8.31 23.03 17.30
CA THR A 249 -9.68 22.49 17.47
C THR A 249 -10.20 22.67 18.88
N ALA A 250 -9.82 21.78 19.81
CA ALA A 250 -10.22 21.83 21.21
C ALA A 250 -9.70 23.09 21.91
N GLY A 251 -8.50 23.58 21.53
CA GLY A 251 -7.95 24.84 22.07
C GLY A 251 -8.75 26.07 21.65
N GLU A 252 -9.23 26.15 20.41
CA GLU A 252 -10.11 27.25 19.99
C GLU A 252 -11.47 27.17 20.67
N ARG A 253 -12.00 25.97 20.94
CA ARG A 253 -13.24 25.77 21.69
C ARG A 253 -13.09 26.22 23.13
N GLU A 254 -12.00 25.89 23.80
CA GLU A 254 -11.70 26.29 25.18
C GLU A 254 -11.51 27.82 25.32
N ARG A 255 -11.04 28.50 24.26
CA ARG A 255 -10.88 29.96 24.20
C ARG A 255 -12.10 30.69 23.66
N ASP A 256 -13.24 30.04 23.41
CA ASP A 256 -14.47 30.57 22.81
C ASP A 256 -14.28 31.24 21.44
N THR A 257 -13.12 31.05 20.79
CA THR A 257 -12.82 31.62 19.47
C THR A 257 -13.48 30.85 18.34
N LEU A 258 -13.89 29.60 18.58
CA LEU A 258 -14.58 28.77 17.61
C LEU A 258 -15.93 29.36 17.22
N GLU A 259 -16.69 29.98 18.16
CA GLU A 259 -17.98 30.60 17.88
C GLU A 259 -17.83 31.80 16.92
N THR A 260 -16.79 32.61 17.13
CA THR A 260 -16.46 33.74 16.25
C THR A 260 -16.11 33.23 14.83
N LEU A 261 -15.37 32.10 14.71
CA LEU A 261 -15.06 31.47 13.43
C LEU A 261 -16.31 30.94 12.72
N MET A 262 -17.26 30.38 13.47
CA MET A 262 -18.53 29.85 12.93
C MET A 262 -19.50 30.97 12.50
N ALA A 263 -19.34 32.16 13.00
CA ALA A 263 -20.12 33.33 12.56
C ALA A 263 -19.68 33.88 11.18
N LEU A 264 -18.52 33.46 10.67
CA LEU A 264 -18.06 33.87 9.35
C LEU A 264 -18.94 33.25 8.25
N PRO A 265 -19.24 33.99 7.17
CA PRO A 265 -20.02 33.48 6.03
C PRO A 265 -19.17 32.54 5.15
N VAL A 266 -18.58 31.50 5.75
CA VAL A 266 -17.71 30.51 5.11
C VAL A 266 -18.20 29.10 5.46
N PRO A 267 -18.29 28.19 4.49
CA PRO A 267 -18.67 26.81 4.77
C PRO A 267 -17.69 26.15 5.75
N ARG A 268 -18.20 25.46 6.78
CA ARG A 268 -17.43 24.82 7.85
C ARG A 268 -16.32 23.90 7.36
N TYR A 269 -16.58 23.12 6.28
CA TYR A 269 -15.58 22.21 5.70
C TYR A 269 -14.34 22.95 5.19
N ARG A 270 -14.45 24.23 4.79
CA ARG A 270 -13.30 25.04 4.34
C ARG A 270 -12.43 25.50 5.50
N LEU A 271 -13.04 25.86 6.62
CA LEU A 271 -12.32 26.18 7.85
C LEU A 271 -11.55 24.94 8.34
N LEU A 272 -12.22 23.78 8.36
CA LEU A 272 -11.56 22.53 8.72
C LEU A 272 -10.44 22.16 7.72
N LEU A 273 -10.65 22.40 6.43
CA LEU A 273 -9.63 22.14 5.41
C LEU A 273 -8.37 23.00 5.63
N ALA A 274 -8.54 24.27 6.04
CA ALA A 274 -7.40 25.13 6.38
C ALA A 274 -6.60 24.57 7.56
N LYS A 275 -7.29 24.12 8.62
CA LYS A 275 -6.69 23.47 9.80
C LYS A 275 -6.02 22.15 9.44
N PHE A 276 -6.65 21.33 8.59
CA PHE A 276 -6.09 20.10 8.09
C PHE A 276 -4.76 20.34 7.36
N VAL A 277 -4.71 21.31 6.44
CA VAL A 277 -3.47 21.63 5.73
C VAL A 277 -2.38 22.11 6.70
N ALA A 278 -2.73 22.90 7.73
CA ALA A 278 -1.76 23.33 8.74
C ALA A 278 -1.19 22.13 9.53
N VAL A 279 -2.06 21.24 10.02
CA VAL A 279 -1.63 20.04 10.78
C VAL A 279 -0.79 19.11 9.91
N VAL A 280 -1.21 18.80 8.67
CA VAL A 280 -0.43 17.96 7.73
C VAL A 280 0.95 18.57 7.49
N THR A 281 1.02 19.89 7.24
CA THR A 281 2.30 20.55 6.96
C THR A 281 3.28 20.41 8.11
N VAL A 282 2.83 20.64 9.36
CA VAL A 282 3.71 20.51 10.53
C VAL A 282 4.08 19.06 10.79
N THR A 283 3.14 18.13 10.66
CA THR A 283 3.39 16.68 10.80
C THR A 283 4.41 16.20 9.76
N LEU A 284 4.25 16.60 8.51
CA LEU A 284 5.17 16.25 7.43
C LEU A 284 6.56 16.87 7.65
N LEU A 285 6.61 18.15 8.04
CA LEU A 285 7.88 18.84 8.34
C LEU A 285 8.61 18.11 9.47
N THR A 286 7.90 17.70 10.52
CA THR A 286 8.46 16.90 11.62
C THR A 286 9.00 15.56 11.09
N GLY A 287 8.25 14.86 10.22
CA GLY A 287 8.68 13.62 9.60
C GLY A 287 9.95 13.79 8.74
N LEU A 288 10.02 14.86 7.96
CA LEU A 288 11.21 15.17 7.16
C LEU A 288 12.43 15.51 8.04
N MET A 289 12.24 16.23 9.15
CA MET A 289 13.30 16.49 10.11
C MET A 289 13.77 15.21 10.82
N ASN A 290 12.83 14.30 11.15
CA ASN A 290 13.17 12.98 11.68
C ASN A 290 13.98 12.15 10.67
N LEU A 291 13.56 12.10 9.40
CA LEU A 291 14.27 11.39 8.34
C LEU A 291 15.69 11.96 8.14
N LEU A 292 15.82 13.28 8.14
CA LEU A 292 17.11 13.97 8.02
C LEU A 292 18.02 13.63 9.21
N ALA A 293 17.52 13.75 10.45
CA ALA A 293 18.28 13.42 11.65
C ALA A 293 18.71 11.94 11.69
N MET A 294 17.81 11.03 11.30
CA MET A 294 18.09 9.61 11.15
C MET A 294 19.22 9.39 10.12
N SER A 295 19.11 9.97 8.93
CA SER A 295 20.12 9.83 7.87
C SER A 295 21.49 10.37 8.31
N ILE A 296 21.55 11.54 8.94
CA ILE A 296 22.80 12.12 9.48
C ILE A 296 23.40 11.20 10.54
N THR A 297 22.57 10.67 11.45
CA THR A 297 23.05 9.76 12.52
C THR A 297 23.61 8.46 11.93
N MET A 298 22.92 7.88 10.96
CA MET A 298 23.39 6.66 10.28
C MET A 298 24.73 6.88 9.60
N TYR A 299 24.86 7.98 8.86
CA TYR A 299 26.12 8.35 8.20
C TYR A 299 27.24 8.60 9.22
N ALA A 300 27.00 9.42 10.25
CA ALA A 300 28.01 9.77 11.25
C ALA A 300 28.51 8.57 12.08
N MET A 301 27.66 7.54 12.25
CA MET A 301 28.00 6.33 13.01
C MET A 301 28.41 5.14 12.13
N GLN A 302 28.50 5.33 10.81
CA GLN A 302 28.83 4.30 9.81
C GLN A 302 27.85 3.09 9.86
N LEU A 303 26.63 3.33 10.28
CA LEU A 303 25.58 2.30 10.32
C LEU A 303 24.95 2.01 8.94
N GLU A 304 25.16 2.89 7.96
CA GLU A 304 24.63 2.76 6.61
C GLU A 304 25.14 1.51 5.89
N THR A 305 26.46 1.24 5.99
CA THR A 305 27.07 0.05 5.38
C THR A 305 26.64 -1.24 6.06
N LEU A 306 26.36 -1.17 7.36
CA LEU A 306 25.88 -2.30 8.16
C LEU A 306 24.44 -2.67 7.80
N LEU A 307 23.57 -1.68 7.55
CA LEU A 307 22.13 -1.87 7.35
C LEU A 307 21.73 -2.01 5.87
N PHE A 308 22.42 -1.30 4.97
CA PHE A 308 22.08 -1.23 3.54
C PHE A 308 23.18 -1.80 2.61
N GLY A 309 24.26 -2.33 3.18
CA GLY A 309 25.38 -2.85 2.40
C GLY A 309 26.16 -1.76 1.63
N ALA A 310 26.77 -2.13 0.51
CA ALA A 310 27.62 -1.25 -0.27
C ALA A 310 26.90 -0.07 -0.96
N GLU A 311 25.59 -0.18 -1.20
CA GLU A 311 24.82 0.88 -1.87
C GLU A 311 24.46 2.05 -0.96
N GLY A 312 24.40 1.82 0.36
CA GLY A 312 24.06 2.84 1.35
C GLY A 312 22.68 3.47 1.15
N LEU A 313 22.48 4.67 1.69
CA LEU A 313 21.25 5.46 1.57
C LEU A 313 21.21 6.19 0.21
N THR A 314 20.54 5.61 -0.79
CA THR A 314 20.38 6.24 -2.11
C THR A 314 19.34 7.37 -2.07
N ALA A 315 19.52 8.40 -2.93
CA ALA A 315 18.54 9.49 -3.08
C ALA A 315 17.14 8.97 -3.48
N TRP A 316 17.09 7.88 -4.24
CA TRP A 316 15.84 7.22 -4.64
C TRP A 316 15.12 6.58 -3.43
N LEU A 317 15.85 5.96 -2.52
CA LEU A 317 15.29 5.41 -1.28
C LEU A 317 14.75 6.53 -0.39
N VAL A 318 15.51 7.62 -0.21
CA VAL A 318 15.04 8.80 0.54
C VAL A 318 13.76 9.37 -0.07
N PHE A 319 13.66 9.47 -1.40
CA PHE A 319 12.44 9.91 -2.07
C PHE A 319 11.24 8.99 -1.78
N LYS A 320 11.42 7.66 -1.84
CA LYS A 320 10.37 6.68 -1.48
C LYS A 320 9.90 6.87 -0.03
N LEU A 321 10.82 7.04 0.91
CA LEU A 321 10.50 7.29 2.31
C LEU A 321 9.77 8.63 2.51
N CYS A 322 10.14 9.69 1.80
CA CYS A 322 9.40 10.95 1.80
C CYS A 322 7.95 10.77 1.32
N LEU A 323 7.72 9.93 0.32
CA LEU A 323 6.37 9.64 -0.17
C LEU A 323 5.54 8.89 0.90
N VAL A 324 6.12 7.89 1.57
CA VAL A 324 5.46 7.21 2.70
C VAL A 324 5.15 8.18 3.83
N LEU A 325 6.09 9.06 4.19
CA LEU A 325 5.88 10.09 5.20
C LEU A 325 4.75 11.05 4.84
N ALA A 326 4.65 11.46 3.57
CA ALA A 326 3.57 12.32 3.10
C ALA A 326 2.20 11.62 3.21
N CYS A 327 2.09 10.35 2.81
CA CYS A 327 0.88 9.55 2.97
C CYS A 327 0.53 9.37 4.46
N PHE A 328 1.51 9.05 5.29
CA PHE A 328 1.34 8.85 6.72
C PHE A 328 0.92 10.14 7.44
N ALA A 329 1.61 11.26 7.19
CA ALA A 329 1.27 12.55 7.77
C ALA A 329 -0.15 12.99 7.40
N THR A 330 -0.55 12.77 6.14
CA THR A 330 -1.91 13.05 5.65
C THR A 330 -2.95 12.21 6.40
N PHE A 331 -2.76 10.90 6.48
CA PHE A 331 -3.66 10.00 7.20
C PHE A 331 -3.74 10.36 8.69
N TYR A 332 -2.60 10.46 9.33
CA TYR A 332 -2.57 10.66 10.77
C TYR A 332 -3.11 12.02 11.20
N ALA A 333 -2.84 13.09 10.44
CA ALA A 333 -3.40 14.41 10.69
C ALA A 333 -4.93 14.40 10.64
N THR A 334 -5.56 13.63 9.75
CA THR A 334 -7.04 13.53 9.71
C THR A 334 -7.59 12.77 10.90
N VAL A 335 -6.90 11.74 11.38
CA VAL A 335 -7.27 10.98 12.59
C VAL A 335 -7.13 11.87 13.84
N LEU A 336 -6.02 12.61 13.94
CA LEU A 336 -5.82 13.58 15.02
C LEU A 336 -6.95 14.62 15.05
N LEU A 337 -7.27 15.23 13.91
CA LEU A 337 -8.37 16.21 13.81
C LEU A 337 -9.72 15.58 14.15
N LEU A 338 -10.00 14.36 13.72
CA LEU A 338 -11.24 13.66 14.04
C LEU A 338 -11.42 13.53 15.55
N ILE A 339 -10.37 13.09 16.24
CA ILE A 339 -10.40 12.89 17.69
C ILE A 339 -10.48 14.23 18.42
N THR A 340 -9.68 15.22 18.04
CA THR A 340 -9.61 16.50 18.72
C THR A 340 -10.84 17.37 18.47
N CYS A 341 -11.52 17.23 17.32
CA CYS A 341 -12.82 17.85 17.06
C CYS A 341 -13.94 17.33 17.98
N SER A 342 -13.81 16.11 18.52
CA SER A 342 -14.80 15.54 19.45
C SER A 342 -14.59 15.98 20.90
N ALA A 343 -13.41 16.52 21.24
CA ALA A 343 -13.05 16.94 22.60
C ALA A 343 -13.56 18.34 22.90
N ARG A 344 -13.90 18.60 24.18
CA ARG A 344 -14.41 19.89 24.63
C ARG A 344 -13.32 20.82 25.17
N SER A 345 -12.22 20.27 25.64
CA SER A 345 -11.10 21.00 26.21
C SER A 345 -9.77 20.40 25.77
N PHE A 346 -8.70 21.16 25.97
CA PHE A 346 -7.34 20.74 25.69
C PHE A 346 -6.96 19.44 26.45
N LYS A 347 -7.36 19.37 27.75
CA LYS A 347 -7.10 18.20 28.59
C LYS A 347 -7.86 16.95 28.10
N GLU A 348 -9.11 17.12 27.69
CA GLU A 348 -9.90 16.02 27.15
C GLU A 348 -9.33 15.50 25.83
N ALA A 349 -8.90 16.38 24.93
CA ALA A 349 -8.23 16.01 23.68
C ALA A 349 -6.95 15.22 23.95
N GLN A 350 -6.12 15.64 24.90
CA GLN A 350 -4.94 14.88 25.31
C GLN A 350 -5.32 13.49 25.85
N ALA A 351 -6.35 13.38 26.68
CA ALA A 351 -6.80 12.09 27.22
C ALA A 351 -7.26 11.12 26.11
N TYR A 352 -7.90 11.61 25.04
CA TYR A 352 -8.34 10.80 23.91
C TYR A 352 -7.17 10.38 23.01
N LEU A 353 -6.09 11.16 22.94
CA LEU A 353 -4.94 10.85 22.10
C LEU A 353 -4.02 9.79 22.73
N ILE A 354 -4.01 9.63 24.05
CA ILE A 354 -3.19 8.60 24.73
C ILE A 354 -3.53 7.19 24.23
N PRO A 355 -4.79 6.73 24.23
CA PRO A 355 -5.16 5.43 23.65
C PRO A 355 -4.80 5.30 22.16
N LEU A 356 -4.97 6.38 21.38
CA LEU A 356 -4.58 6.37 19.98
C LEU A 356 -3.08 6.08 19.79
N LEU A 357 -2.24 6.76 20.57
CA LEU A 357 -0.79 6.56 20.51
C LEU A 357 -0.42 5.14 20.91
N LEU A 358 -1.05 4.58 21.95
CA LEU A 358 -0.83 3.18 22.36
C LEU A 358 -1.24 2.19 21.26
N VAL A 359 -2.41 2.39 20.66
CA VAL A 359 -2.87 1.56 19.53
C VAL A 359 -1.94 1.69 18.33
N SER A 360 -1.34 2.86 18.10
CA SER A 360 -0.40 3.09 17.00
C SER A 360 0.93 2.35 17.17
N PHE A 361 1.26 1.92 18.38
CA PHE A 361 2.42 1.07 18.67
C PHE A 361 2.20 -0.39 18.27
N SER A 362 0.96 -0.88 18.35
CA SER A 362 0.66 -2.31 18.16
C SER A 362 1.05 -2.86 16.77
N PRO A 363 0.87 -2.14 15.63
CA PRO A 363 1.34 -2.62 14.34
C PRO A 363 2.86 -2.76 14.25
N GLY A 364 3.59 -1.92 14.98
CA GLY A 364 5.05 -2.03 15.07
C GLY A 364 5.52 -3.30 15.76
N LEU A 365 4.82 -3.71 16.83
CA LEU A 365 5.11 -4.98 17.51
C LEU A 365 4.81 -6.20 16.63
N VAL A 366 3.72 -6.12 15.85
CA VAL A 366 3.38 -7.17 14.88
C VAL A 366 4.45 -7.28 13.79
N MET A 367 4.98 -6.15 13.32
CA MET A 367 6.00 -6.10 12.28
C MET A 367 7.35 -6.75 12.73
N LEU A 368 7.65 -6.76 14.04
CA LEU A 368 8.86 -7.39 14.55
C LEU A 368 8.79 -8.92 14.54
N GLN A 369 7.60 -9.49 14.35
CA GLN A 369 7.45 -10.94 14.20
C GLN A 369 7.78 -11.38 12.78
N PRO A 370 8.48 -12.52 12.60
CA PRO A 370 8.78 -13.05 11.27
C PRO A 370 7.49 -13.44 10.52
N GLY A 371 7.53 -13.35 9.18
CA GLY A 371 6.41 -13.75 8.31
C GLY A 371 5.37 -12.66 8.00
N TRP A 372 5.50 -11.46 8.55
CA TRP A 372 4.66 -10.32 8.17
C TRP A 372 5.29 -9.53 7.03
N ASN A 373 4.79 -9.73 5.82
CA ASN A 373 5.23 -9.03 4.60
C ASN A 373 4.10 -8.15 4.04
N LEU A 374 4.47 -7.17 3.21
CA LEU A 374 3.50 -6.35 2.51
C LEU A 374 2.82 -7.17 1.41
N ASN A 375 1.57 -7.53 1.65
CA ASN A 375 0.70 -8.19 0.70
C ASN A 375 -0.63 -7.42 0.59
N TYR A 376 -1.56 -7.88 -0.24
CA TYR A 376 -2.83 -7.17 -0.43
C TYR A 376 -3.66 -7.02 0.84
N LEU A 377 -3.63 -7.99 1.74
CA LEU A 377 -4.33 -7.89 3.03
C LEU A 377 -3.66 -6.87 3.94
N THR A 378 -2.34 -6.98 4.15
CA THR A 378 -1.60 -6.08 5.03
C THR A 378 -1.57 -4.65 4.50
N ALA A 379 -1.60 -4.46 3.15
CA ALA A 379 -1.71 -3.16 2.51
C ALA A 379 -3.01 -2.40 2.86
N THR A 380 -4.04 -3.10 3.37
CA THR A 380 -5.30 -2.47 3.78
C THR A 380 -5.43 -2.23 5.28
N LEU A 381 -4.54 -2.80 6.08
CA LEU A 381 -4.55 -2.59 7.53
C LEU A 381 -3.92 -1.23 7.87
N PRO A 382 -4.68 -0.28 8.43
CA PRO A 382 -4.16 1.06 8.68
C PRO A 382 -2.98 1.01 9.65
N LEU A 383 -2.02 1.89 9.45
CA LEU A 383 -0.73 1.98 10.15
C LEU A 383 0.23 0.84 9.81
N LEU A 384 -0.19 -0.43 9.89
CA LEU A 384 0.66 -1.58 9.56
C LEU A 384 1.11 -1.55 8.09
N ASN A 385 0.21 -1.16 7.19
CA ASN A 385 0.50 -1.05 5.76
C ASN A 385 1.66 -0.09 5.46
N MET A 386 1.69 1.07 6.11
CA MET A 386 2.75 2.07 5.90
C MET A 386 4.06 1.68 6.56
N LEU A 387 4.00 1.02 7.73
CA LEU A 387 5.18 0.48 8.40
C LEU A 387 5.84 -0.61 7.56
N LEU A 388 5.05 -1.58 7.05
CA LEU A 388 5.55 -2.63 6.18
C LEU A 388 6.09 -2.06 4.85
N LEU A 389 5.39 -1.08 4.26
CA LEU A 389 5.86 -0.44 3.02
C LEU A 389 7.20 0.28 3.24
N ALA A 390 7.35 1.01 4.34
CA ALA A 390 8.61 1.67 4.67
C ALA A 390 9.74 0.65 4.89
N ARG A 391 9.46 -0.48 5.59
CA ARG A 391 10.42 -1.54 5.78
C ARG A 391 10.85 -2.17 4.45
N GLU A 392 9.90 -2.55 3.60
CA GLU A 392 10.21 -3.17 2.32
C GLU A 392 10.90 -2.21 1.33
N PHE A 393 10.70 -0.89 1.47
CA PHE A 393 11.51 0.09 0.75
C PHE A 393 12.96 0.10 1.25
N LEU A 394 13.19 -0.04 2.56
CA LEU A 394 14.53 -0.15 3.14
C LEU A 394 15.22 -1.47 2.74
N GLU A 395 14.46 -2.55 2.63
CA GLU A 395 14.94 -3.87 2.21
C GLU A 395 15.08 -4.00 0.67
N GLY A 396 14.61 -3.01 -0.10
CA GLY A 396 14.64 -3.05 -1.57
C GLY A 396 13.63 -4.01 -2.23
N THR A 397 12.75 -4.63 -1.44
CA THR A 397 11.86 -5.74 -1.87
C THR A 397 10.42 -5.33 -2.16
N ALA A 398 10.10 -4.04 -2.07
CA ALA A 398 8.73 -3.54 -2.10
C ALA A 398 7.97 -3.87 -3.40
N PRO A 399 6.90 -4.69 -3.35
CA PRO A 399 6.09 -5.00 -4.50
C PRO A 399 5.23 -3.80 -4.91
N LEU A 400 5.25 -3.44 -6.20
CA LEU A 400 4.60 -2.22 -6.71
C LEU A 400 3.09 -2.17 -6.40
N LEU A 401 2.37 -3.27 -6.62
CA LEU A 401 0.92 -3.28 -6.49
C LEU A 401 0.44 -3.20 -5.03
N PRO A 402 0.98 -3.96 -4.07
CA PRO A 402 0.70 -3.73 -2.65
C PRO A 402 1.10 -2.34 -2.16
N ALA A 403 2.19 -1.75 -2.71
CA ALA A 403 2.57 -0.37 -2.41
C ALA A 403 1.50 0.64 -2.87
N MET A 404 0.97 0.48 -4.09
CA MET A 404 -0.15 1.30 -4.59
C MET A 404 -1.43 1.08 -3.76
N ALA A 405 -1.75 -0.17 -3.39
CA ALA A 405 -2.89 -0.48 -2.54
C ALA A 405 -2.76 0.19 -1.16
N THR A 406 -1.55 0.25 -0.59
CA THR A 406 -1.25 1.00 0.64
C THR A 406 -1.58 2.48 0.49
N GLY A 407 -1.15 3.13 -0.59
CA GLY A 407 -1.45 4.54 -0.86
C GLY A 407 -2.96 4.81 -0.99
N ILE A 408 -3.66 3.96 -1.74
CA ILE A 408 -5.12 4.06 -1.96
C ILE A 408 -5.88 3.86 -0.64
N SER A 409 -5.61 2.79 0.10
CA SER A 409 -6.29 2.48 1.36
C SER A 409 -6.09 3.59 2.39
N SER A 410 -4.86 4.07 2.52
CA SER A 410 -4.51 5.16 3.44
C SER A 410 -5.17 6.48 3.06
N GLY A 411 -5.25 6.79 1.75
CA GLY A 411 -5.98 7.95 1.25
C GLY A 411 -7.48 7.86 1.53
N LEU A 412 -8.08 6.68 1.39
CA LEU A 412 -9.48 6.44 1.73
C LEU A 412 -9.75 6.59 3.23
N TYR A 413 -8.88 6.06 4.09
CA TYR A 413 -8.97 6.25 5.54
C TYR A 413 -8.84 7.74 5.93
N ALA A 414 -7.91 8.45 5.29
CA ALA A 414 -7.76 9.89 5.51
C ALA A 414 -9.03 10.65 5.10
N ALA A 415 -9.59 10.36 3.92
CA ALA A 415 -10.83 10.96 3.47
C ALA A 415 -12.00 10.66 4.42
N CYS A 416 -12.13 9.40 4.90
CA CYS A 416 -13.13 9.02 5.89
C CYS A 416 -13.01 9.84 7.17
N SER A 417 -11.82 9.86 7.75
CA SER A 417 -11.54 10.57 8.99
C SER A 417 -11.83 12.06 8.86
N LEU A 418 -11.45 12.67 7.72
CA LEU A 418 -11.71 14.10 7.47
C LEU A 418 -13.20 14.39 7.29
N LEU A 419 -13.95 13.53 6.60
CA LEU A 419 -15.40 13.68 6.45
C LEU A 419 -16.14 13.54 7.78
N LEU A 420 -15.69 12.62 8.63
CA LEU A 420 -16.23 12.46 9.99
C LEU A 420 -15.87 13.66 10.86
N ALA A 421 -14.62 14.13 10.81
CA ALA A 421 -14.20 15.35 11.50
C ALA A 421 -15.04 16.58 11.08
N ALA A 422 -15.32 16.71 9.77
CA ALA A 422 -16.14 17.82 9.25
C ALA A 422 -17.60 17.80 9.77
N ARG A 423 -18.13 16.62 10.12
CA ARG A 423 -19.45 16.51 10.76
C ARG A 423 -19.44 16.92 12.23
N LEU A 424 -18.34 16.62 12.94
CA LEU A 424 -18.18 16.95 14.35
C LEU A 424 -17.77 18.40 14.55
N PHE A 425 -17.07 19.01 13.60
CA PHE A 425 -16.54 20.36 13.69
C PHE A 425 -17.67 21.40 13.74
N GLY A 426 -17.81 22.08 14.86
CA GLY A 426 -18.79 23.13 15.04
C GLY A 426 -20.24 22.66 15.22
N SER A 427 -20.49 21.37 15.50
CA SER A 427 -21.84 20.84 15.78
C SER A 427 -22.50 21.54 16.98
N ASP A 428 -21.72 21.92 17.99
CA ASP A 428 -22.20 22.55 19.23
C ASP A 428 -22.59 24.01 19.04
N ALA A 429 -21.92 24.74 18.15
CA ALA A 429 -22.18 26.13 17.84
C ALA A 429 -23.52 26.39 17.11
N ALA A 430 -24.20 25.34 16.65
CA ALA A 430 -25.46 25.44 15.92
C ALA A 430 -26.71 25.55 16.81
N GLY A 431 -26.56 25.79 18.13
CA GLY A 431 -27.67 26.08 19.02
C GLY A 431 -28.64 24.94 19.33
N THR A 432 -28.32 23.73 18.94
CA THR A 432 -29.10 22.55 19.29
C THR A 432 -28.58 21.93 20.58
N GLY A 433 -28.77 22.53 21.70
CA GLY A 433 -28.56 22.17 23.11
C GLY A 433 -28.05 20.77 23.53
N SER A 434 -27.59 19.95 22.62
CA SER A 434 -26.93 18.67 22.85
C SER A 434 -25.48 18.77 22.43
N PRO A 435 -24.55 18.40 23.29
CA PRO A 435 -23.13 18.33 22.90
C PRO A 435 -22.95 17.36 21.74
N GLY A 436 -22.49 17.86 20.57
CA GLY A 436 -22.16 17.05 19.40
C GLY A 436 -21.10 16.00 19.74
N GLY A 437 -21.55 14.79 20.03
CA GLY A 437 -20.70 13.65 20.31
C GLY A 437 -20.76 12.63 19.18
N TRP A 438 -20.02 11.55 19.29
CA TRP A 438 -20.07 10.39 18.37
C TRP A 438 -21.49 9.87 18.08
N ARG A 439 -22.44 10.09 19.03
CA ARG A 439 -23.86 9.72 18.89
C ARG A 439 -24.56 10.48 17.75
N ASP A 440 -24.15 11.71 17.44
CA ASP A 440 -24.79 12.53 16.40
C ASP A 440 -24.44 12.03 14.98
N LEU A 441 -23.31 11.33 14.82
CA LEU A 441 -22.97 10.66 13.56
C LEU A 441 -23.99 9.57 13.20
N PHE A 442 -24.57 8.93 14.23
CA PHE A 442 -25.52 7.85 14.09
C PHE A 442 -26.97 8.32 14.31
N ALA A 443 -27.21 9.62 14.50
CA ALA A 443 -28.54 10.15 14.71
C ALA A 443 -29.42 9.92 13.48
N ARG A 444 -30.65 9.43 13.71
CA ARG A 444 -31.62 9.18 12.66
C ARG A 444 -32.31 10.51 12.27
N PRO A 445 -32.24 10.94 10.97
CA PRO A 445 -32.88 12.18 10.54
C PRO A 445 -34.40 12.14 10.74
N ARG A 446 -35.01 13.28 11.05
CA ARG A 446 -36.48 13.40 11.19
C ARG A 446 -37.17 13.46 9.83
N ALA A 447 -36.56 14.13 8.84
CA ALA A 447 -37.11 14.29 7.49
C ALA A 447 -36.60 13.23 6.53
N THR A 448 -37.45 12.82 5.58
CA THR A 448 -37.10 11.93 4.47
C THR A 448 -36.38 12.71 3.38
N ARG A 449 -35.37 12.09 2.75
CA ARG A 449 -34.62 12.65 1.61
C ARG A 449 -34.76 11.78 0.38
N PRO A 450 -34.86 12.36 -0.84
CA PRO A 450 -34.94 11.56 -2.06
C PRO A 450 -33.61 10.91 -2.43
N LEU A 451 -32.48 11.60 -2.23
CA LEU A 451 -31.15 11.14 -2.66
C LEU A 451 -30.17 11.10 -1.49
N PRO A 452 -29.16 10.22 -1.54
CA PRO A 452 -28.07 10.22 -0.59
C PRO A 452 -27.23 11.50 -0.74
N SER A 453 -26.78 12.05 0.38
CA SER A 453 -25.85 13.18 0.36
C SER A 453 -24.48 12.75 -0.14
N PHE A 454 -23.69 13.70 -0.68
CA PHE A 454 -22.29 13.51 -1.05
C PHE A 454 -21.49 12.84 0.08
N SER A 455 -21.60 13.38 1.30
CA SER A 455 -20.90 12.85 2.47
C SER A 455 -21.30 11.41 2.83
N LEU A 456 -22.57 11.03 2.65
CA LEU A 456 -23.00 9.66 2.92
C LEU A 456 -22.47 8.70 1.86
N ALA A 457 -22.57 9.07 0.58
CA ALA A 457 -22.10 8.24 -0.53
C ALA A 457 -20.60 7.97 -0.46
N THR A 458 -19.80 9.03 -0.20
CA THR A 458 -18.34 8.92 -0.03
C THR A 458 -17.99 8.17 1.24
N LEU A 459 -18.70 8.35 2.36
CA LEU A 459 -18.47 7.59 3.58
C LEU A 459 -18.72 6.09 3.37
N LEU A 460 -19.82 5.74 2.70
CA LEU A 460 -20.13 4.32 2.39
C LEU A 460 -19.04 3.71 1.50
N LEU A 461 -18.56 4.44 0.48
CA LEU A 461 -17.44 3.98 -0.36
C LEU A 461 -16.20 3.72 0.47
N VAL A 462 -15.82 4.68 1.31
CA VAL A 462 -14.59 4.65 2.10
C VAL A 462 -14.63 3.56 3.19
N VAL A 463 -15.80 3.26 3.74
CA VAL A 463 -15.97 2.18 4.73
C VAL A 463 -16.06 0.81 4.06
N THR A 464 -16.79 0.70 2.94
CA THR A 464 -16.96 -0.59 2.23
C THR A 464 -15.64 -1.10 1.68
N PHE A 465 -14.78 -0.22 1.17
CA PHE A 465 -13.50 -0.60 0.57
C PHE A 465 -12.62 -1.41 1.55
N PRO A 466 -12.19 -0.89 2.72
CA PRO A 466 -11.35 -1.65 3.64
C PRO A 466 -12.07 -2.86 4.25
N LEU A 467 -13.38 -2.76 4.54
CA LEU A 467 -14.13 -3.90 5.06
C LEU A 467 -14.14 -5.07 4.08
N TYR A 468 -14.34 -4.80 2.79
CA TYR A 468 -14.30 -5.81 1.75
C TYR A 468 -12.91 -6.44 1.63
N PHE A 469 -11.85 -5.63 1.67
CA PHE A 469 -10.47 -6.10 1.64
C PHE A 469 -10.14 -7.02 2.82
N ILE A 470 -10.38 -6.54 4.03
CA ILE A 470 -10.09 -7.30 5.24
C ILE A 470 -10.88 -8.61 5.23
N ALA A 471 -12.18 -8.54 4.95
CA ALA A 471 -13.04 -9.72 4.97
C ALA A 471 -12.69 -10.73 3.87
N SER A 472 -12.39 -10.27 2.64
CA SER A 472 -11.94 -11.15 1.54
C SER A 472 -10.58 -11.78 1.83
N GLY A 473 -9.64 -11.01 2.39
CA GLY A 473 -8.33 -11.52 2.79
C GLY A 473 -8.39 -12.52 3.96
N LEU A 474 -9.27 -12.30 4.92
CA LEU A 474 -9.53 -13.28 5.99
C LEU A 474 -10.16 -14.55 5.41
N LEU A 475 -11.14 -14.42 4.51
CA LEU A 475 -11.79 -15.56 3.85
C LEU A 475 -10.78 -16.40 3.05
N ALA A 476 -9.79 -15.76 2.41
CA ALA A 476 -8.75 -16.46 1.67
C ALA A 476 -7.85 -17.33 2.57
N ARG A 477 -7.70 -16.99 3.87
CA ARG A 477 -6.90 -17.74 4.85
C ARG A 477 -7.66 -18.84 5.58
N VAL A 478 -9.01 -18.83 5.50
CA VAL A 478 -9.80 -19.87 6.13
C VAL A 478 -9.73 -21.14 5.29
N GLU A 479 -9.31 -22.23 5.92
CA GLU A 479 -9.39 -23.57 5.31
C GLU A 479 -10.85 -23.99 5.22
N VAL A 480 -11.36 -23.98 3.99
CA VAL A 480 -12.75 -24.36 3.70
C VAL A 480 -12.77 -25.74 3.06
N SER A 481 -13.63 -26.62 3.57
CA SER A 481 -13.72 -28.03 3.18
C SER A 481 -14.09 -28.27 1.70
N SER A 482 -14.70 -27.30 1.03
CA SER A 482 -15.06 -27.42 -0.39
C SER A 482 -15.01 -26.09 -1.13
N MET A 483 -14.68 -26.14 -2.43
CA MET A 483 -14.67 -24.95 -3.30
C MET A 483 -16.08 -24.32 -3.43
N GLY A 484 -17.12 -25.13 -3.40
CA GLY A 484 -18.51 -24.63 -3.42
C GLY A 484 -18.87 -23.78 -2.20
N LEU A 485 -18.44 -24.20 -1.00
CA LEU A 485 -18.64 -23.41 0.23
C LEU A 485 -17.83 -22.11 0.20
N ARG A 486 -16.58 -22.14 -0.27
CA ARG A 486 -15.75 -20.93 -0.46
C ARG A 486 -16.43 -19.93 -1.39
N LEU A 487 -17.02 -20.41 -2.49
CA LEU A 487 -17.77 -19.60 -3.43
C LEU A 487 -19.00 -18.96 -2.77
N ILE A 488 -19.79 -19.72 -2.01
CA ILE A 488 -20.97 -19.21 -1.29
C ILE A 488 -20.57 -18.14 -0.28
N LEU A 489 -19.51 -18.35 0.49
CA LEU A 489 -19.01 -17.36 1.46
C LEU A 489 -18.57 -16.07 0.79
N SER A 490 -17.89 -16.15 -0.37
CA SER A 490 -17.52 -14.99 -1.18
C SER A 490 -18.76 -14.23 -1.68
N GLY A 491 -19.78 -14.95 -2.16
CA GLY A 491 -21.05 -14.35 -2.55
C GLY A 491 -21.79 -13.69 -1.38
N LEU A 492 -21.79 -14.33 -0.22
CA LEU A 492 -22.38 -13.76 1.00
C LEU A 492 -21.67 -12.46 1.39
N LEU A 493 -20.36 -12.41 1.29
CA LEU A 493 -19.59 -11.20 1.54
C LEU A 493 -19.97 -10.05 0.59
N THR A 494 -20.10 -10.34 -0.70
CA THR A 494 -20.60 -9.39 -1.70
C THR A 494 -22.00 -8.89 -1.37
N LEU A 495 -22.91 -9.79 -1.02
CA LEU A 495 -24.27 -9.45 -0.61
C LEU A 495 -24.30 -8.55 0.63
N LEU A 496 -23.51 -8.87 1.65
CA LEU A 496 -23.47 -8.12 2.89
C LEU A 496 -22.91 -6.70 2.66
N LEU A 497 -21.79 -6.56 1.97
CA LEU A 497 -21.08 -5.28 1.88
C LEU A 497 -21.57 -4.35 0.75
N PHE A 498 -21.92 -4.89 -0.43
CA PHE A 498 -22.42 -4.07 -1.54
C PHE A 498 -23.95 -4.03 -1.63
N GLY A 499 -24.64 -5.00 -1.04
CA GLY A 499 -26.12 -5.05 -1.01
C GLY A 499 -26.67 -4.53 0.31
N LEU A 500 -26.59 -5.34 1.37
CA LEU A 500 -27.31 -5.09 2.63
C LEU A 500 -26.76 -3.89 3.41
N PHE A 501 -25.46 -3.70 3.46
CA PHE A 501 -24.84 -2.59 4.20
C PHE A 501 -25.29 -1.20 3.68
N PRO A 502 -25.21 -0.88 2.37
CA PRO A 502 -25.70 0.40 1.87
C PRO A 502 -27.21 0.53 1.98
N LEU A 503 -28.00 -0.55 1.80
CA LEU A 503 -29.44 -0.53 1.98
C LEU A 503 -29.83 -0.24 3.44
N PHE A 504 -29.13 -0.84 4.40
CA PHE A 504 -29.31 -0.53 5.82
C PHE A 504 -29.12 0.98 6.08
N TRP A 505 -28.02 1.57 5.59
CA TRP A 505 -27.76 2.99 5.81
C TRP A 505 -28.74 3.91 5.09
N LEU A 506 -29.23 3.57 3.90
CA LEU A 506 -30.32 4.33 3.24
C LEU A 506 -31.59 4.28 4.08
N GLY A 507 -31.98 3.13 4.60
CA GLY A 507 -33.15 2.99 5.47
C GLY A 507 -33.00 3.73 6.80
N TRP A 508 -31.78 3.64 7.42
CA TRP A 508 -31.49 4.36 8.66
C TRP A 508 -31.60 5.87 8.49
N GLN A 509 -31.05 6.39 7.37
CA GLN A 509 -31.07 7.81 7.02
C GLN A 509 -32.38 8.28 6.40
N ARG A 510 -33.41 7.43 6.37
CA ARG A 510 -34.73 7.70 5.78
C ARG A 510 -34.65 8.21 4.33
N ILE A 511 -33.82 7.58 3.53
CA ILE A 511 -33.65 7.91 2.11
C ILE A 511 -34.55 7.00 1.28
N SER A 512 -35.24 7.56 0.28
CA SER A 512 -36.11 6.80 -0.60
C SER A 512 -35.31 5.82 -1.47
N PHE A 513 -35.49 4.51 -1.26
CA PHE A 513 -34.79 3.47 -2.03
C PHE A 513 -35.00 3.63 -3.54
N ARG A 514 -36.24 3.87 -3.97
CA ARG A 514 -36.58 4.01 -5.39
C ARG A 514 -35.81 5.14 -6.05
N ALA A 515 -35.73 6.30 -5.44
CA ALA A 515 -35.04 7.46 -5.98
C ALA A 515 -33.50 7.33 -5.85
N ALA A 516 -33.02 6.91 -4.67
CA ALA A 516 -31.60 6.75 -4.38
C ALA A 516 -30.94 5.71 -5.28
N LEU A 517 -31.63 4.62 -5.58
CA LEU A 517 -31.13 3.52 -6.38
C LEU A 517 -31.53 3.63 -7.85
N SER A 518 -32.28 4.67 -8.24
CA SER A 518 -32.82 4.79 -9.62
C SER A 518 -33.56 3.54 -10.09
N LEU A 519 -34.38 2.92 -9.20
CA LEU A 519 -35.21 1.73 -9.49
C LEU A 519 -36.46 2.12 -10.25
N ASN A 520 -36.30 2.73 -11.41
CA ASN A 520 -37.41 3.09 -12.31
C ASN A 520 -37.50 2.05 -13.43
N TRP A 521 -38.71 1.81 -13.94
CA TRP A 521 -38.87 0.97 -15.11
C TRP A 521 -38.34 1.72 -16.35
N PRO A 522 -37.33 1.19 -17.06
CA PRO A 522 -36.75 1.85 -18.21
C PRO A 522 -37.70 1.72 -19.45
N ARG A 523 -37.45 2.50 -20.49
CA ARG A 523 -38.11 2.30 -21.79
C ARG A 523 -37.72 0.93 -22.36
N LEU A 524 -38.67 0.26 -23.07
CA LEU A 524 -38.46 -1.06 -23.61
C LEU A 524 -37.18 -1.26 -24.43
N ARG A 525 -36.80 -0.24 -25.19
CA ARG A 525 -35.56 -0.24 -26.02
C ARG A 525 -34.25 -0.36 -25.21
N ALA A 526 -34.28 -0.02 -23.93
CA ALA A 526 -33.10 -0.16 -23.06
C ALA A 526 -32.72 -1.64 -22.83
N TRP A 527 -33.69 -2.54 -22.83
CA TRP A 527 -33.46 -3.95 -22.60
C TRP A 527 -32.66 -4.65 -23.70
N PRO A 528 -33.08 -4.58 -25.00
CA PRO A 528 -32.28 -5.15 -26.08
C PRO A 528 -30.94 -4.44 -26.23
N GLY A 529 -30.84 -3.14 -25.93
CA GLY A 529 -29.55 -2.44 -25.89
C GLY A 529 -28.60 -3.00 -24.82
N ALA A 530 -29.11 -3.23 -23.61
CA ALA A 530 -28.33 -3.84 -22.51
C ALA A 530 -27.95 -5.30 -22.82
N LEU A 531 -28.84 -6.06 -23.46
CA LEU A 531 -28.57 -7.44 -23.89
C LEU A 531 -27.43 -7.48 -24.92
N LEU A 532 -27.49 -6.65 -25.95
CA LEU A 532 -26.42 -6.56 -26.97
C LEU A 532 -25.07 -6.17 -26.31
N LEU A 533 -25.08 -5.14 -25.50
CA LEU A 533 -23.87 -4.72 -24.80
C LEU A 533 -23.32 -5.82 -23.87
N GLY A 534 -24.18 -6.48 -23.09
CA GLY A 534 -23.78 -7.54 -22.18
C GLY A 534 -23.14 -8.75 -22.87
N LEU A 535 -23.71 -9.15 -24.01
CA LEU A 535 -23.20 -10.29 -24.76
C LEU A 535 -21.97 -9.99 -25.63
N TRP A 536 -21.73 -8.73 -26.01
CA TRP A 536 -20.72 -8.38 -27.00
C TRP A 536 -19.63 -7.41 -26.52
N THR A 537 -19.57 -7.03 -25.22
CA THR A 537 -18.47 -6.26 -24.71
C THR A 537 -17.23 -7.10 -24.38
N TRP A 538 -17.39 -8.41 -24.20
CA TRP A 538 -16.30 -9.29 -23.78
C TRP A 538 -15.12 -9.37 -24.76
N PRO A 539 -15.30 -9.34 -26.12
CA PRO A 539 -14.14 -9.40 -27.02
C PRO A 539 -13.18 -8.21 -26.84
N TRP A 540 -13.72 -7.01 -26.59
CA TRP A 540 -12.92 -5.82 -26.34
C TRP A 540 -12.24 -5.85 -24.98
N VAL A 541 -12.93 -6.36 -23.96
CA VAL A 541 -12.34 -6.57 -22.62
C VAL A 541 -11.22 -7.60 -22.71
N PHE A 542 -11.42 -8.68 -23.45
CA PHE A 542 -10.42 -9.70 -23.70
C PHE A 542 -9.19 -9.13 -24.40
N GLU A 543 -9.35 -8.46 -25.53
CA GLU A 543 -8.24 -7.82 -26.26
C GLU A 543 -7.45 -6.86 -25.37
N MET A 544 -8.15 -6.10 -24.54
CA MET A 544 -7.49 -5.18 -23.60
C MET A 544 -6.62 -5.94 -22.58
N VAL A 545 -7.08 -7.10 -22.13
CA VAL A 545 -6.29 -7.99 -21.26
C VAL A 545 -5.04 -8.50 -21.98
N VAL A 546 -5.18 -8.99 -23.20
CA VAL A 546 -4.05 -9.46 -24.02
C VAL A 546 -3.02 -8.35 -24.25
N TRP A 547 -3.47 -7.16 -24.66
CA TRP A 547 -2.60 -5.99 -24.83
C TRP A 547 -1.86 -5.57 -23.56
N LEU A 548 -2.56 -5.58 -22.42
CA LEU A 548 -1.95 -5.24 -21.14
C LEU A 548 -0.92 -6.29 -20.71
N ASN A 549 -1.17 -7.57 -21.03
CA ASN A 549 -0.22 -8.65 -20.77
C ASN A 549 1.03 -8.53 -21.64
N GLU A 550 0.90 -8.24 -22.92
CA GLU A 550 2.04 -8.01 -23.80
C GLU A 550 2.91 -6.83 -23.32
N PHE A 551 2.27 -5.77 -22.86
CA PHE A 551 2.98 -4.61 -22.31
C PHE A 551 3.72 -4.93 -21.00
N GLN A 552 3.26 -5.93 -20.22
CA GLN A 552 3.85 -6.34 -18.95
C GLN A 552 4.89 -7.47 -19.09
N GLN A 553 5.12 -8.05 -20.26
CA GLN A 553 6.01 -9.21 -20.49
C GLN A 553 7.47 -9.05 -20.06
N ALA A 554 7.82 -7.98 -19.41
CA ALA A 554 9.14 -7.76 -18.81
C ALA A 554 9.35 -8.44 -17.42
N GLY A 555 8.60 -9.46 -17.00
CA GLY A 555 9.06 -10.33 -15.93
C GLY A 555 8.11 -10.79 -14.81
N ILE A 556 6.80 -10.49 -14.82
CA ILE A 556 5.92 -10.80 -13.66
C ILE A 556 4.78 -11.80 -13.97
N ALA A 557 4.57 -12.15 -15.25
CA ALA A 557 3.28 -12.69 -15.70
C ALA A 557 3.05 -14.21 -15.45
N THR A 558 4.07 -15.06 -15.41
CA THR A 558 3.89 -16.52 -15.50
C THR A 558 3.29 -17.17 -14.25
N GLU A 559 3.69 -16.76 -13.05
CA GLU A 559 3.17 -17.38 -11.80
C GLU A 559 1.70 -16.99 -11.50
N GLN A 560 1.30 -15.81 -11.92
CA GLN A 560 -0.04 -15.29 -11.63
C GLN A 560 -1.12 -15.91 -12.53
N PHE A 561 -0.75 -16.26 -13.76
CA PHE A 561 -1.66 -16.98 -14.68
C PHE A 561 -1.90 -18.41 -14.22
N ALA A 562 -0.87 -19.10 -13.71
CA ALA A 562 -1.03 -20.43 -13.14
C ALA A 562 -2.07 -20.47 -12.00
N GLN A 563 -2.07 -19.44 -11.14
CA GLN A 563 -3.07 -19.33 -10.04
C GLN A 563 -4.50 -19.13 -10.55
N VAL A 564 -4.70 -18.36 -11.64
CA VAL A 564 -6.03 -18.16 -12.24
C VAL A 564 -6.51 -19.45 -12.90
N GLU A 565 -5.63 -20.15 -13.58
CA GLU A 565 -5.93 -21.44 -14.21
C GLU A 565 -6.31 -22.51 -13.17
N GLU A 566 -5.57 -22.62 -12.06
CA GLU A 566 -5.92 -23.49 -10.94
C GLU A 566 -7.32 -23.17 -10.38
N LEU A 567 -7.67 -21.89 -10.23
CA LEU A 567 -9.00 -21.49 -9.78
C LEU A 567 -10.09 -21.89 -10.78
N LEU A 568 -9.85 -21.71 -12.08
CA LEU A 568 -10.80 -22.10 -13.13
C LEU A 568 -11.01 -23.63 -13.14
N ILE A 569 -9.93 -24.40 -12.96
CA ILE A 569 -10.00 -25.86 -12.83
C ILE A 569 -10.78 -26.26 -11.57
N ALA A 570 -10.52 -25.62 -10.44
CA ALA A 570 -11.20 -25.87 -9.18
C ALA A 570 -12.73 -25.57 -9.28
N TRP A 571 -13.12 -24.52 -10.02
CA TRP A 571 -14.53 -24.20 -10.26
C TRP A 571 -15.25 -25.22 -11.15
N ARG A 572 -14.54 -26.04 -11.93
CA ARG A 572 -15.17 -27.14 -12.69
C ARG A 572 -15.82 -28.17 -11.79
N SER A 573 -15.37 -28.31 -10.54
CA SER A 573 -15.98 -29.20 -9.54
C SER A 573 -17.30 -28.69 -8.96
N VAL A 574 -17.64 -27.40 -9.18
CA VAL A 574 -18.83 -26.76 -8.65
C VAL A 574 -19.96 -26.75 -9.71
N PRO A 575 -21.25 -26.97 -9.32
CA PRO A 575 -22.37 -26.87 -10.25
C PRO A 575 -22.41 -25.50 -10.94
N PHE A 576 -22.42 -25.49 -12.27
CA PHE A 576 -22.30 -24.26 -13.06
C PHE A 576 -23.39 -23.22 -12.77
N PRO A 577 -24.68 -23.58 -12.50
CA PRO A 577 -25.69 -22.61 -12.07
C PRO A 577 -25.31 -21.86 -10.79
N LEU A 578 -24.62 -22.52 -9.84
CA LEU A 578 -24.15 -21.88 -8.62
C LEU A 578 -23.00 -20.88 -8.91
N VAL A 579 -22.11 -21.26 -9.82
CA VAL A 579 -21.02 -20.35 -10.29
C VAL A 579 -21.61 -19.10 -10.94
N LEU A 580 -22.60 -19.27 -11.84
CA LEU A 580 -23.31 -18.15 -12.48
C LEU A 580 -24.05 -17.26 -11.48
N LEU A 581 -24.75 -17.87 -10.52
CA LEU A 581 -25.46 -17.11 -9.50
C LEU A 581 -24.51 -16.25 -8.67
N VAL A 582 -23.39 -16.82 -8.21
CA VAL A 582 -22.50 -16.18 -7.25
C VAL A 582 -21.51 -15.21 -7.93
N LEU A 583 -21.01 -15.54 -9.13
CA LEU A 583 -19.99 -14.71 -9.80
C LEU A 583 -20.56 -13.80 -10.91
N ALA A 584 -21.76 -14.03 -11.39
CA ALA A 584 -22.39 -13.16 -12.38
C ALA A 584 -23.64 -12.46 -11.85
N GLY A 585 -24.61 -13.19 -11.34
CA GLY A 585 -25.92 -12.63 -10.95
C GLY A 585 -25.82 -11.75 -9.70
N LEU A 586 -25.22 -12.26 -8.65
CA LEU A 586 -25.13 -11.57 -7.36
C LEU A 586 -24.29 -10.29 -7.40
N PRO A 587 -23.07 -10.28 -7.98
CA PRO A 587 -22.31 -9.05 -8.18
C PRO A 587 -23.07 -8.04 -9.04
N ALA A 588 -23.66 -8.47 -10.16
CA ALA A 588 -24.42 -7.58 -11.04
C ALA A 588 -25.57 -6.86 -10.31
N VAL A 589 -26.20 -7.47 -9.32
CA VAL A 589 -27.23 -6.81 -8.52
C VAL A 589 -26.60 -5.93 -7.44
N CYS A 590 -25.73 -6.47 -6.61
CA CYS A 590 -25.20 -5.78 -5.43
C CYS A 590 -24.28 -4.62 -5.78
N GLU A 591 -23.37 -4.81 -6.73
CA GLU A 591 -22.42 -3.78 -7.15
C GLU A 591 -23.12 -2.65 -7.92
N GLU A 592 -24.13 -2.97 -8.77
CA GLU A 592 -24.90 -1.92 -9.43
C GLU A 592 -25.73 -1.09 -8.43
N LEU A 593 -26.31 -1.73 -7.42
CA LEU A 593 -26.99 -1.02 -6.32
C LEU A 593 -26.04 -0.02 -5.64
N PHE A 594 -24.81 -0.43 -5.37
CA PHE A 594 -23.82 0.40 -4.70
C PHE A 594 -23.26 1.48 -5.61
N PHE A 595 -22.64 1.10 -6.74
CA PHE A 595 -21.88 2.04 -7.59
C PHE A 595 -22.80 2.96 -8.42
N ARG A 596 -23.85 2.42 -9.07
CA ARG A 596 -24.75 3.19 -9.96
C ARG A 596 -25.97 3.71 -9.23
N GLY A 597 -26.37 3.03 -8.16
CA GLY A 597 -27.42 3.50 -7.25
C GLY A 597 -26.88 4.53 -6.28
N VAL A 598 -26.28 4.08 -5.17
CA VAL A 598 -25.91 4.94 -4.03
C VAL A 598 -24.83 5.94 -4.38
N LEU A 599 -23.69 5.45 -4.88
CA LEU A 599 -22.50 6.28 -5.09
C LEU A 599 -22.73 7.35 -6.16
N ARG A 600 -23.08 6.94 -7.38
CA ARG A 600 -23.30 7.88 -8.49
C ARG A 600 -24.38 8.92 -8.18
N ASN A 601 -25.51 8.48 -7.59
CA ASN A 601 -26.62 9.40 -7.28
C ASN A 601 -26.29 10.37 -6.14
N GLY A 602 -25.44 9.97 -5.17
CA GLY A 602 -24.96 10.86 -4.13
C GLY A 602 -23.91 11.89 -4.63
N LEU A 603 -23.19 11.54 -5.70
CA LEU A 603 -22.16 12.42 -6.28
C LEU A 603 -22.69 13.38 -7.34
N LYS A 604 -23.78 13.05 -8.05
CA LYS A 604 -24.22 13.78 -9.25
C LYS A 604 -24.58 15.24 -9.02
N GLU A 605 -25.06 15.62 -7.83
CA GLU A 605 -25.40 17.01 -7.49
C GLU A 605 -24.17 17.90 -7.33
N HIS A 606 -23.04 17.32 -6.90
CA HIS A 606 -21.79 18.06 -6.66
C HIS A 606 -20.81 18.00 -7.84
N LEU A 607 -20.70 16.83 -8.50
CA LEU A 607 -19.76 16.60 -9.58
C LEU A 607 -20.42 16.73 -10.98
N GLY A 608 -21.75 16.79 -11.04
CA GLY A 608 -22.50 16.69 -12.29
C GLY A 608 -22.62 15.25 -12.79
N PRO A 609 -23.53 15.01 -13.77
CA PRO A 609 -23.90 13.65 -14.19
C PRO A 609 -22.76 12.89 -14.87
N GLY A 610 -21.94 13.54 -15.69
CA GLY A 610 -20.83 12.90 -16.41
C GLY A 610 -19.68 12.52 -15.47
N PHE A 611 -19.20 13.46 -14.66
CA PHE A 611 -18.10 13.19 -13.72
C PHE A 611 -18.49 12.17 -12.65
N SER A 612 -19.76 12.11 -12.22
CA SER A 612 -20.22 11.09 -11.29
C SER A 612 -20.16 9.67 -11.90
N VAL A 613 -20.36 9.51 -13.20
CA VAL A 613 -20.17 8.25 -13.92
C VAL A 613 -18.70 7.86 -13.94
N VAL A 614 -17.82 8.80 -14.31
CA VAL A 614 -16.35 8.55 -14.35
C VAL A 614 -15.82 8.18 -12.99
N PHE A 615 -16.17 8.93 -11.95
CA PHE A 615 -15.73 8.64 -10.60
C PHE A 615 -16.20 7.26 -10.09
N ALA A 616 -17.49 6.94 -10.31
CA ALA A 616 -18.04 5.65 -9.92
C ALA A 616 -17.40 4.48 -10.69
N ALA A 617 -17.03 4.68 -11.96
CA ALA A 617 -16.33 3.69 -12.77
C ALA A 617 -14.88 3.47 -12.30
N LEU A 618 -14.15 4.54 -11.98
CA LEU A 618 -12.82 4.46 -11.40
C LEU A 618 -12.85 3.74 -10.04
N ALA A 619 -13.80 4.10 -9.16
CA ALA A 619 -13.97 3.41 -7.88
C ALA A 619 -14.27 1.91 -8.09
N PHE A 620 -15.14 1.57 -9.04
CA PHE A 620 -15.46 0.19 -9.40
C PHE A 620 -14.23 -0.59 -9.89
N GLY A 621 -13.43 -0.01 -10.79
CA GLY A 621 -12.18 -0.61 -11.24
C GLY A 621 -11.19 -0.83 -10.11
N LEU A 622 -11.02 0.15 -9.20
CA LEU A 622 -10.11 0.05 -8.07
C LEU A 622 -10.49 -1.07 -7.08
N PHE A 623 -11.77 -1.39 -6.91
CA PHE A 623 -12.18 -2.55 -6.12
C PHE A 623 -11.65 -3.87 -6.68
N HIS A 624 -11.38 -3.95 -7.99
CA HIS A 624 -10.85 -5.15 -8.64
C HIS A 624 -9.34 -5.36 -8.41
N VAL A 625 -8.60 -4.34 -7.94
CA VAL A 625 -7.20 -4.51 -7.46
C VAL A 625 -7.13 -5.58 -6.38
N VAL A 626 -8.15 -5.64 -5.54
CA VAL A 626 -8.21 -6.50 -4.35
C VAL A 626 -8.43 -7.95 -4.69
N VAL A 627 -9.39 -8.18 -5.60
CA VAL A 627 -9.86 -9.53 -5.95
C VAL A 627 -8.83 -10.26 -6.81
N ALA A 628 -8.00 -9.50 -7.51
CA ALA A 628 -7.13 -10.01 -8.56
C ALA A 628 -5.72 -10.44 -8.11
N GLY A 629 -5.35 -10.16 -6.86
CA GLY A 629 -3.97 -10.44 -6.41
C GLY A 629 -2.93 -9.77 -7.32
N GLY A 630 -1.94 -10.50 -7.78
CA GLY A 630 -0.88 -9.99 -8.66
C GLY A 630 -1.31 -9.52 -10.06
N ALA A 631 -2.47 -9.97 -10.56
CA ALA A 631 -3.02 -9.59 -11.88
C ALA A 631 -3.81 -8.26 -11.84
N ALA A 632 -3.62 -7.42 -10.83
CA ALA A 632 -4.42 -6.21 -10.60
C ALA A 632 -4.46 -5.22 -11.79
N PRO A 633 -3.36 -4.83 -12.47
CA PRO A 633 -3.43 -3.88 -13.59
C PRO A 633 -4.26 -4.39 -14.75
N VAL A 634 -4.16 -5.69 -15.03
CA VAL A 634 -4.87 -6.37 -16.12
C VAL A 634 -6.39 -6.40 -15.87
N ARG A 635 -6.83 -6.29 -14.62
CA ARG A 635 -8.27 -6.24 -14.27
C ARG A 635 -8.81 -4.85 -14.01
N VAL A 636 -8.00 -3.94 -13.47
CA VAL A 636 -8.44 -2.57 -13.13
C VAL A 636 -8.87 -1.79 -14.36
N VAL A 637 -8.10 -1.82 -15.43
CA VAL A 637 -8.37 -1.06 -16.65
C VAL A 637 -9.63 -1.58 -17.34
N PRO A 638 -9.75 -2.89 -17.65
CA PRO A 638 -10.97 -3.44 -18.24
C PRO A 638 -12.22 -3.22 -17.38
N SER A 639 -12.11 -3.42 -16.05
CA SER A 639 -13.24 -3.20 -15.13
C SER A 639 -13.64 -1.72 -15.07
N THR A 640 -12.70 -0.79 -15.13
CA THR A 640 -13.00 0.64 -15.21
C THR A 640 -13.72 0.97 -16.51
N CYS A 641 -13.27 0.44 -17.66
CA CYS A 641 -13.92 0.63 -18.96
C CYS A 641 -15.34 0.05 -18.97
N LEU A 642 -15.53 -1.19 -18.46
CA LEU A 642 -16.85 -1.77 -18.25
C LEU A 642 -17.69 -0.88 -17.34
N GLY A 643 -17.10 -0.38 -16.25
CA GLY A 643 -17.69 0.54 -15.30
C GLY A 643 -18.23 1.82 -15.94
N LEU A 644 -17.53 2.38 -16.94
CA LEU A 644 -17.98 3.54 -17.71
C LEU A 644 -19.21 3.20 -18.56
N VAL A 645 -19.22 2.05 -19.25
CA VAL A 645 -20.35 1.60 -20.04
C VAL A 645 -21.58 1.39 -19.15
N LEU A 646 -21.44 0.68 -18.04
CA LEU A 646 -22.51 0.43 -17.06
C LEU A 646 -23.08 1.75 -16.49
N GLY A 647 -22.20 2.67 -16.09
CA GLY A 647 -22.58 3.97 -15.56
C GLY A 647 -23.31 4.83 -16.60
N TRP A 648 -22.87 4.79 -17.85
CA TRP A 648 -23.50 5.49 -18.97
C TRP A 648 -24.88 4.90 -19.29
N VAL A 649 -25.03 3.56 -19.33
CA VAL A 649 -26.32 2.89 -19.55
C VAL A 649 -27.32 3.25 -18.43
N ALA A 650 -26.88 3.23 -17.17
CA ALA A 650 -27.71 3.61 -16.03
C ALA A 650 -28.12 5.10 -16.10
N TRP A 651 -27.24 5.98 -16.59
CA TRP A 651 -27.53 7.41 -16.78
C TRP A 651 -28.55 7.63 -17.90
N GLN A 652 -28.31 7.06 -19.09
CA GLN A 652 -29.15 7.26 -20.27
C GLN A 652 -30.56 6.66 -20.12
N SER A 653 -30.65 5.48 -19.53
CA SER A 653 -31.95 4.81 -19.29
C SER A 653 -32.72 5.38 -18.10
N GLY A 654 -32.05 6.13 -17.20
CA GLY A 654 -32.62 6.58 -15.92
C GLY A 654 -32.94 5.46 -14.93
N SER A 655 -32.35 4.29 -15.14
CA SER A 655 -32.57 3.07 -14.34
C SER A 655 -31.29 2.23 -14.24
N ILE A 656 -31.08 1.60 -13.08
CA ILE A 656 -29.95 0.65 -12.93
C ILE A 656 -30.28 -0.75 -13.47
N LEU A 657 -31.57 -1.07 -13.74
CA LEU A 657 -31.97 -2.42 -14.17
C LEU A 657 -31.32 -2.86 -15.50
N PRO A 658 -31.21 -2.01 -16.55
CA PRO A 658 -30.48 -2.38 -17.76
C PRO A 658 -28.97 -2.58 -17.51
N ALA A 659 -28.36 -1.81 -16.59
CA ALA A 659 -26.98 -2.00 -16.23
C ALA A 659 -26.76 -3.33 -15.49
N MET A 660 -27.68 -3.72 -14.60
CA MET A 660 -27.67 -5.04 -13.94
C MET A 660 -27.73 -6.19 -14.96
N LEU A 661 -28.63 -6.08 -15.94
CA LEU A 661 -28.72 -7.10 -17.00
C LEU A 661 -27.43 -7.19 -17.83
N LEU A 662 -26.89 -6.04 -18.26
CA LEU A 662 -25.64 -5.97 -19.00
C LEU A 662 -24.50 -6.62 -18.21
N HIS A 663 -24.34 -6.26 -16.94
CA HIS A 663 -23.29 -6.77 -16.06
C HIS A 663 -23.40 -8.28 -15.85
N ALA A 664 -24.62 -8.77 -15.55
CA ALA A 664 -24.88 -10.20 -15.37
C ALA A 664 -24.55 -10.99 -16.64
N LEU A 665 -24.97 -10.52 -17.81
CA LEU A 665 -24.69 -11.18 -19.09
C LEU A 665 -23.21 -11.15 -19.45
N HIS A 666 -22.53 -10.04 -19.22
CA HIS A 666 -21.08 -9.93 -19.46
C HIS A 666 -20.30 -10.96 -18.63
N ASN A 667 -20.52 -11.00 -17.32
CA ASN A 667 -19.85 -11.96 -16.44
C ASN A 667 -20.25 -13.40 -16.77
N ALA A 668 -21.55 -13.66 -17.05
CA ALA A 668 -22.00 -14.99 -17.45
C ALA A 668 -21.37 -15.47 -18.74
N THR A 669 -21.20 -14.58 -19.73
CA THR A 669 -20.55 -14.90 -21.01
C THR A 669 -19.08 -15.27 -20.79
N LEU A 670 -18.33 -14.47 -20.02
CA LEU A 670 -16.93 -14.78 -19.71
C LEU A 670 -16.77 -16.10 -18.96
N LEU A 671 -17.62 -16.36 -17.94
CA LEU A 671 -17.60 -17.62 -17.19
C LEU A 671 -18.00 -18.81 -18.05
N SER A 672 -18.93 -18.64 -19.01
CA SER A 672 -19.32 -19.69 -19.94
C SER A 672 -18.20 -20.03 -20.93
N ILE A 673 -17.53 -19.01 -21.47
CA ILE A 673 -16.37 -19.20 -22.37
C ILE A 673 -15.25 -19.92 -21.60
N ALA A 674 -14.93 -19.50 -20.39
CA ALA A 674 -13.90 -20.17 -19.57
C ALA A 674 -14.27 -21.61 -19.19
N ARG A 675 -15.54 -21.90 -18.94
CA ARG A 675 -16.03 -23.24 -18.58
C ARG A 675 -15.96 -24.21 -19.75
N TYR A 676 -16.37 -23.76 -20.93
CA TYR A 676 -16.54 -24.58 -22.15
C TYR A 676 -15.45 -24.29 -23.19
N GLN A 677 -14.25 -23.87 -22.75
CA GLN A 677 -13.14 -23.50 -23.63
C GLN A 677 -12.74 -24.65 -24.58
N GLN A 678 -12.72 -25.90 -24.07
CA GLN A 678 -12.35 -27.07 -24.86
C GLN A 678 -13.36 -27.34 -25.99
N GLU A 679 -14.65 -27.21 -25.69
CA GLU A 679 -15.73 -27.38 -26.67
C GLU A 679 -15.80 -26.22 -27.67
N LEU A 680 -15.34 -25.04 -27.27
CA LEU A 680 -15.33 -23.83 -28.11
C LEU A 680 -14.01 -23.66 -28.90
N SER A 681 -13.04 -24.55 -28.75
CA SER A 681 -11.74 -24.48 -29.45
C SER A 681 -11.87 -24.42 -30.97
N GLY A 682 -12.90 -25.06 -31.57
CA GLY A 682 -13.20 -24.99 -32.99
C GLY A 682 -13.63 -23.59 -33.49
N TRP A 683 -13.94 -22.65 -32.62
CA TRP A 683 -14.33 -21.28 -32.94
C TRP A 683 -13.14 -20.31 -32.94
N GLN A 684 -11.92 -20.84 -32.93
CA GLN A 684 -10.68 -20.06 -32.87
C GLN A 684 -10.62 -19.10 -31.65
N LEU A 685 -11.28 -19.46 -30.58
CA LEU A 685 -11.16 -18.84 -29.27
C LEU A 685 -9.90 -19.42 -28.60
N GLY A 686 -8.70 -19.14 -29.14
CA GLY A 686 -7.42 -19.71 -28.77
C GLY A 686 -7.13 -19.83 -27.27
N ASP A 687 -5.89 -19.99 -26.89
CA ASP A 687 -5.48 -19.92 -25.47
C ASP A 687 -5.86 -18.56 -24.91
N LEU A 688 -6.87 -18.58 -24.01
CA LEU A 688 -7.67 -17.43 -23.58
C LEU A 688 -6.88 -16.28 -22.92
N GLU A 689 -5.56 -16.24 -22.97
CA GLU A 689 -4.77 -15.20 -22.33
C GLU A 689 -3.52 -14.77 -23.11
N THR A 690 -3.20 -15.45 -24.20
CA THR A 690 -1.94 -15.22 -24.92
C THR A 690 -2.09 -14.89 -26.41
N THR A 691 -3.28 -15.05 -27.00
CA THR A 691 -3.49 -14.85 -28.43
C THR A 691 -4.62 -13.87 -28.71
N HIS A 692 -4.41 -12.94 -29.65
CA HIS A 692 -5.43 -12.02 -30.12
C HIS A 692 -6.60 -12.76 -30.77
N LEU A 693 -7.82 -12.25 -30.55
CA LEU A 693 -9.01 -12.73 -31.22
C LEU A 693 -8.97 -12.42 -32.72
N PRO A 694 -9.50 -13.31 -33.56
CA PRO A 694 -9.68 -13.03 -35.00
C PRO A 694 -10.45 -11.72 -35.22
N ALA A 695 -10.03 -10.94 -36.22
CA ALA A 695 -10.63 -9.63 -36.53
C ALA A 695 -12.19 -9.70 -36.73
N GLY A 696 -12.71 -10.85 -37.17
CA GLY A 696 -14.16 -11.08 -37.30
C GLY A 696 -14.92 -10.90 -35.99
N TRP A 697 -14.38 -11.38 -34.86
CA TRP A 697 -14.97 -11.23 -33.55
C TRP A 697 -15.02 -9.76 -33.11
N GLN A 698 -13.94 -9.01 -33.38
CA GLN A 698 -13.85 -7.60 -33.04
C GLN A 698 -14.82 -6.75 -33.85
N VAL A 699 -14.96 -7.04 -35.16
CA VAL A 699 -15.90 -6.32 -36.06
C VAL A 699 -17.34 -6.57 -35.63
N VAL A 700 -17.74 -7.83 -35.45
CA VAL A 700 -19.11 -8.17 -35.01
C VAL A 700 -19.42 -7.55 -33.67
N SER A 701 -18.48 -7.63 -32.72
CA SER A 701 -18.60 -7.00 -31.41
C SER A 701 -18.78 -5.48 -31.52
N ALA A 702 -17.96 -4.80 -32.33
CA ALA A 702 -18.09 -3.35 -32.54
C ALA A 702 -19.46 -2.95 -33.09
N VAL A 703 -19.98 -3.70 -34.08
CA VAL A 703 -21.31 -3.45 -34.66
C VAL A 703 -22.40 -3.67 -33.61
N CYS A 704 -22.37 -4.78 -32.86
CA CYS A 704 -23.36 -5.08 -31.83
C CYS A 704 -23.30 -4.05 -30.68
N MET A 705 -22.12 -3.64 -30.26
CA MET A 705 -21.95 -2.59 -29.25
C MET A 705 -22.50 -1.25 -29.75
N LEU A 706 -22.19 -0.85 -30.98
CA LEU A 706 -22.73 0.40 -31.55
C LEU A 706 -24.26 0.38 -31.60
N LEU A 707 -24.86 -0.72 -32.04
CA LEU A 707 -26.31 -0.90 -32.04
C LEU A 707 -26.89 -0.84 -30.61
N GLY A 708 -26.25 -1.50 -29.66
CA GLY A 708 -26.63 -1.47 -28.27
C GLY A 708 -26.59 -0.05 -27.68
N LEU A 709 -25.52 0.70 -27.95
CA LEU A 709 -25.38 2.10 -27.54
C LEU A 709 -26.46 2.99 -28.16
N LEU A 710 -26.76 2.83 -29.44
CA LEU A 710 -27.82 3.60 -30.14
C LEU A 710 -29.20 3.30 -29.55
N LEU A 711 -29.50 2.05 -29.25
CA LEU A 711 -30.77 1.65 -28.64
C LEU A 711 -30.92 2.27 -27.24
N VAL A 712 -29.87 2.25 -26.41
CA VAL A 712 -29.91 2.87 -25.09
C VAL A 712 -30.00 4.39 -25.20
N ARG A 713 -29.23 5.04 -26.09
CA ARG A 713 -29.28 6.50 -26.30
C ARG A 713 -30.68 6.98 -26.68
N SER A 714 -31.41 6.20 -27.49
CA SER A 714 -32.78 6.53 -27.89
C SER A 714 -33.79 6.54 -26.74
N THR A 715 -33.37 6.14 -25.55
CA THR A 715 -34.20 6.13 -24.32
C THR A 715 -34.11 7.42 -23.52
N GLN A 716 -33.22 8.35 -23.86
CA GLN A 716 -33.10 9.62 -23.15
C GLN A 716 -34.43 10.40 -23.20
N ARG A 717 -34.99 10.73 -22.04
CA ARG A 717 -36.08 11.70 -21.98
C ARG A 717 -35.47 13.06 -22.20
N ASN A 718 -35.89 13.75 -23.29
CA ASN A 718 -35.65 15.19 -23.45
C ASN A 718 -36.16 15.85 -22.14
N PRO A 719 -35.37 16.57 -21.39
CA PRO A 719 -35.90 17.42 -20.35
C PRO A 719 -36.67 18.53 -21.09
N ASN A 720 -38.00 18.42 -21.08
CA ASN A 720 -38.85 19.48 -21.53
C ASN A 720 -38.56 20.69 -20.65
N PRO A 721 -38.04 21.82 -21.17
CA PRO A 721 -37.67 22.97 -20.34
C PRO A 721 -38.89 23.73 -19.77
N GLY A 722 -40.09 23.16 -19.83
CA GLY A 722 -41.33 23.87 -19.59
C GLY A 722 -42.27 23.33 -18.53
N HIS A 723 -41.88 22.49 -17.60
CA HIS A 723 -42.71 22.15 -16.43
C HIS A 723 -41.87 21.90 -15.20
N LEU A 724 -41.44 22.94 -14.52
CA LEU A 724 -41.38 22.93 -13.05
C LEU A 724 -42.83 22.99 -12.56
N PRO A 725 -43.36 21.98 -11.87
CA PRO A 725 -44.61 22.17 -11.16
C PRO A 725 -44.30 23.03 -9.93
N ILE A 726 -44.57 24.31 -10.04
CA ILE A 726 -44.86 25.15 -8.87
C ILE A 726 -46.16 24.57 -8.31
N LYS A 727 -46.06 23.60 -7.40
CA LYS A 727 -47.17 23.25 -6.56
C LYS A 727 -47.30 24.36 -5.52
N GLU A 728 -48.28 25.23 -5.78
CA GLU A 728 -48.93 26.07 -4.80
C GLU A 728 -49.01 25.38 -3.44
N LEU A 729 -48.29 25.90 -2.48
CA LEU A 729 -48.56 25.67 -1.09
C LEU A 729 -49.79 26.53 -0.75
N ALA A 730 -50.97 25.95 -0.89
CA ALA A 730 -52.16 26.53 -0.27
C ALA A 730 -51.96 26.54 1.25
N PRO A 731 -52.28 27.63 1.92
CA PRO A 731 -52.21 27.71 3.37
C PRO A 731 -53.32 26.90 3.97
N MET A 732 -53.01 25.79 4.65
CA MET A 732 -53.92 25.20 5.61
C MET A 732 -53.87 25.98 6.92
N ARG A 733 -55.09 26.38 7.36
CA ARG A 733 -55.44 27.05 8.60
C ARG A 733 -54.98 26.25 9.83
#